data_b637271765409745645a1ff7428a917d
#
_entry.id   b637271765409745645a1ff7428a917d
#
_cell.length_a   1.000
_cell.length_b   1.000
_cell.length_c   1.000
_cell.angle_alpha   90.00
_cell.angle_beta   90.00
_cell.angle_gamma   90.00
#
_symmetry.space_group_name_H-M   'P 1'
#
loop_
_entity.id
_entity.type
_entity.pdbx_description
1 polymer ?
#
loop_
_entity_poly.entity_id
_entity_poly.type
_entity_poly.pdbx_seq_one_letter_code
_entity_poly.pdbx_strand_id
1 'polypeptide(L)'
;VAQKDGVLARMPGEAPPLAVNGVPATVTIPPGTFRMGADAQALDTSITKGFGVMSSRPKHGDFDEVPAHHVRISHAFNIGVTQVSPQEFARFDPSYKAHSATPAYAAGVSWEQAMAYCRWLTKKTGKPWRLPTEAEWEYTARAGGSQLYGDSDTPHSVDRANKFGVKNMEVGRPEWTLDWYGPYKDSPEFQADPTGAASGMTRVIRGGGLDWRHTATKTSPDLNVPATSPYFSRPANRASLPPSYASPTGNVGFRVVQAPMPTAHGTAPWHYFFQTAIKQKDILGDPAPSKAIDKPNMSHPLYRTHELFPNLGDKNMRGIGWKLGLAPGLGINYHNSAIQVLPNGDLLAAYYNTPDQEDDPDQTVMTLRRRAGSEEWDMPEPWPIFADAGLAAPVIWNDPAHQSQPGGKIWFFWGFARLIGAPPFAWATSNDNGATWSAAHFPELPQPIGRYVSQPINSVVRGPDGAVYMPTDSTGRDPDGNGSISVVWKTADEGKTWSDTGGRTAGRHTTIVFAKNRDLLGFGGKNSEINGHMPLATSHDDGKTWVKSETPFDELRSGERPSVIRLKSGRLFFVADFNPRKEKHLHKDGSYVALSNDDGKNWTIKRLPASILTVGYTTATQGPDDVIHIVTSKNKVNYEIELNEAWVLDESAGDSQAPAGELTHIQHVTERYPNGKVKATWSEGRAADGRVLLDGKQQFFYPSGKPMWVATFRSGQKTGEERYQREDGTPVWVRNYAADGTWTWDNFDEHGKQTAQSHWCGKTLQSSDLPEKESFDKIPGADKLGPPPGV
;
A
#
# COMPACT_ATOMS: atom_id res chain seq x y z
N VAL A 1 -0.42 2.55 -52.58
CA VAL A 1 0.66 3.45 -52.17
C VAL A 1 0.50 4.75 -52.92
N ALA A 2 -0.05 5.77 -52.29
CA ALA A 2 -0.11 7.12 -52.84
C ALA A 2 0.99 7.97 -52.21
N GLN A 3 1.94 8.35 -53.08
CA GLN A 3 3.00 9.28 -52.69
C GLN A 3 2.48 10.69 -52.89
N LYS A 4 2.25 11.42 -51.79
CA LYS A 4 2.03 12.85 -51.81
C LYS A 4 3.06 13.47 -50.85
N ASP A 5 3.92 14.32 -51.35
CA ASP A 5 4.83 15.20 -50.61
C ASP A 5 5.94 14.53 -49.80
N GLY A 6 6.59 13.48 -50.37
CA GLY A 6 7.84 12.95 -49.79
C GLY A 6 7.76 12.27 -48.42
N VAL A 7 6.61 12.20 -47.84
CA VAL A 7 6.35 11.49 -46.56
C VAL A 7 5.60 10.21 -46.87
N LEU A 8 6.25 9.07 -46.70
CA LEU A 8 5.59 7.76 -46.74
C LEU A 8 4.58 7.69 -45.58
N ALA A 9 3.27 7.77 -45.90
CA ALA A 9 2.23 7.43 -44.92
C ALA A 9 2.35 5.93 -44.61
N ARG A 10 2.66 5.62 -43.35
CA ARG A 10 2.73 4.25 -42.86
C ARG A 10 1.36 3.72 -42.47
N MET A 11 1.16 2.44 -42.73
CA MET A 11 -0.01 1.74 -42.21
C MET A 11 0.10 1.61 -40.69
N PRO A 12 -0.98 1.76 -39.93
CA PRO A 12 -0.96 1.51 -38.49
C PRO A 12 -0.45 0.08 -38.21
N GLY A 13 0.57 -0.03 -37.39
CA GLY A 13 1.20 -1.31 -37.01
C GLY A 13 2.50 -1.66 -37.74
N GLU A 14 2.97 -0.88 -38.73
CA GLU A 14 4.32 -1.06 -39.25
C GLU A 14 5.40 -0.67 -38.23
N ALA A 15 6.40 -1.54 -38.06
CA ALA A 15 7.53 -1.27 -37.21
C ALA A 15 8.27 0.02 -37.65
N PRO A 16 8.73 0.88 -36.72
CA PRO A 16 9.55 2.03 -37.08
C PRO A 16 10.82 1.58 -37.86
N PRO A 17 11.35 2.43 -38.74
CA PRO A 17 12.61 2.05 -39.42
C PRO A 17 13.65 1.78 -38.34
N LEU A 18 14.32 0.64 -38.47
CA LEU A 18 15.49 0.33 -37.67
C LEU A 18 16.51 1.43 -37.94
N ALA A 19 16.99 2.04 -36.85
CA ALA A 19 18.04 3.03 -36.94
C ALA A 19 19.28 2.44 -37.62
N VAL A 20 20.06 3.28 -38.27
CA VAL A 20 21.32 2.90 -38.94
C VAL A 20 22.19 2.16 -37.90
N ASN A 21 22.66 0.98 -38.26
CA ASN A 21 23.49 0.10 -37.41
C ASN A 21 22.81 -0.46 -36.14
N GLY A 22 21.47 -0.47 -36.06
CA GLY A 22 20.73 -1.07 -34.94
C GLY A 22 20.84 -0.29 -33.63
N VAL A 23 20.97 1.02 -33.72
CA VAL A 23 20.88 1.98 -32.61
C VAL A 23 19.58 2.72 -32.80
N PRO A 24 18.74 2.88 -31.73
CA PRO A 24 17.49 3.61 -31.85
C PRO A 24 17.65 5.04 -32.35
N ALA A 25 16.74 5.48 -33.23
CA ALA A 25 16.71 6.86 -33.72
C ALA A 25 16.39 7.83 -32.57
N THR A 26 17.16 8.91 -32.46
CA THR A 26 16.98 9.92 -31.42
C THR A 26 16.75 11.29 -31.99
N VAL A 27 16.12 12.16 -31.18
CA VAL A 27 16.00 13.60 -31.42
C VAL A 27 16.56 14.33 -30.21
N THR A 28 17.16 15.50 -30.45
CA THR A 28 17.71 16.36 -29.40
C THR A 28 16.60 17.19 -28.76
N ILE A 29 16.45 17.09 -27.47
CA ILE A 29 15.54 17.89 -26.66
C ILE A 29 16.35 19.06 -26.07
N PRO A 30 15.93 20.32 -26.29
CA PRO A 30 16.63 21.47 -25.74
C PRO A 30 16.41 21.59 -24.21
N PRO A 31 17.31 22.29 -23.49
CA PRO A 31 17.05 22.66 -22.10
C PRO A 31 15.85 23.61 -22.00
N GLY A 32 15.19 23.65 -20.85
CA GLY A 32 14.06 24.50 -20.62
C GLY A 32 13.40 24.30 -19.28
N THR A 33 12.31 25.02 -19.07
CA THR A 33 11.52 24.94 -17.84
C THR A 33 10.08 24.55 -18.15
N PHE A 34 9.45 23.83 -17.25
CA PHE A 34 8.05 23.45 -17.38
C PHE A 34 7.42 23.25 -16.01
N ARG A 35 6.11 23.13 -16.00
CA ARG A 35 5.35 22.75 -14.82
C ARG A 35 5.06 21.26 -14.88
N MET A 36 5.67 20.50 -14.00
CA MET A 36 5.54 19.04 -13.88
C MET A 36 4.37 18.68 -12.98
N GLY A 37 3.66 17.61 -13.32
CA GLY A 37 2.48 17.18 -12.58
C GLY A 37 1.22 17.92 -12.99
N ALA A 38 0.20 17.90 -12.14
CA ALA A 38 -1.08 18.55 -12.35
C ALA A 38 -1.53 19.31 -11.09
N ASP A 39 -2.35 20.34 -11.29
CA ASP A 39 -3.12 20.91 -10.18
C ASP A 39 -4.34 20.05 -9.91
N ALA A 40 -4.79 20.05 -8.65
CA ALA A 40 -6.06 19.44 -8.29
C ALA A 40 -7.20 20.27 -8.91
N GLN A 41 -7.65 19.85 -10.08
CA GLN A 41 -8.75 20.49 -10.80
C GLN A 41 -9.71 19.45 -11.37
N ALA A 42 -10.97 19.83 -11.49
CA ALA A 42 -11.97 18.98 -12.10
C ALA A 42 -11.62 18.68 -13.57
N LEU A 43 -11.63 17.40 -13.92
CA LEU A 43 -11.48 16.95 -15.30
C LEU A 43 -12.84 16.92 -16.01
N ASP A 44 -12.84 17.22 -17.31
CA ASP A 44 -14.03 17.06 -18.14
C ASP A 44 -14.53 15.62 -18.11
N THR A 45 -15.86 15.44 -18.01
CA THR A 45 -16.48 14.14 -17.94
C THR A 45 -16.24 13.29 -19.21
N SER A 46 -15.91 13.89 -20.34
CA SER A 46 -15.52 13.17 -21.55
C SER A 46 -14.19 12.43 -21.39
N ILE A 47 -13.27 12.96 -20.57
CA ILE A 47 -11.96 12.37 -20.30
C ILE A 47 -12.08 11.17 -19.35
N THR A 48 -13.00 11.28 -18.38
CA THR A 48 -13.24 10.25 -17.38
C THR A 48 -14.30 9.23 -17.80
N LYS A 49 -14.91 9.39 -18.98
CA LYS A 49 -15.88 8.46 -19.53
C LYS A 49 -15.21 7.16 -19.98
N GLY A 50 -15.73 6.03 -19.53
CA GLY A 50 -15.24 4.71 -19.95
C GLY A 50 -14.45 3.95 -18.90
N PHE A 51 -14.18 4.50 -17.72
CA PHE A 51 -13.82 3.69 -16.58
C PHE A 51 -14.99 2.73 -16.28
N GLY A 52 -14.75 1.43 -16.27
CA GLY A 52 -15.74 0.38 -16.25
C GLY A 52 -16.73 0.38 -15.12
N VAL A 53 -17.54 -0.63 -15.09
CA VAL A 53 -18.82 -0.77 -14.39
C VAL A 53 -18.81 -0.49 -12.88
N MET A 54 -17.64 -0.41 -12.24
CA MET A 54 -17.50 -0.12 -10.80
C MET A 54 -16.74 1.18 -10.52
N SER A 55 -16.48 1.97 -11.53
CA SER A 55 -15.62 3.13 -11.40
C SER A 55 -16.38 4.34 -10.92
N SER A 56 -16.04 4.78 -9.76
CA SER A 56 -15.99 6.20 -9.49
C SER A 56 -15.00 6.78 -10.48
N ARG A 57 -15.39 7.82 -11.14
CA ARG A 57 -14.56 8.50 -12.10
C ARG A 57 -13.57 9.37 -11.35
N PRO A 58 -12.26 9.33 -11.67
CA PRO A 58 -11.35 10.33 -11.13
C PRO A 58 -11.91 11.70 -11.52
N LYS A 59 -12.43 12.41 -10.52
CA LYS A 59 -13.08 13.71 -10.77
C LYS A 59 -12.07 14.83 -10.89
N HIS A 60 -10.85 14.63 -10.38
CA HIS A 60 -9.88 15.68 -10.10
C HIS A 60 -8.45 15.37 -10.54
N GLY A 61 -8.23 14.34 -11.34
CA GLY A 61 -6.90 13.79 -11.59
C GLY A 61 -6.45 12.86 -10.47
N ASP A 62 -5.30 12.25 -10.64
CA ASP A 62 -4.73 11.39 -9.62
C ASP A 62 -4.01 12.24 -8.57
N PHE A 63 -4.19 11.88 -7.30
CA PHE A 63 -3.58 12.60 -6.19
C PHE A 63 -2.04 12.56 -6.24
N ASP A 64 -1.44 11.58 -6.90
CA ASP A 64 0.01 11.44 -7.03
C ASP A 64 0.61 12.32 -8.13
N GLU A 65 -0.22 12.94 -8.96
CA GLU A 65 0.17 13.97 -9.90
C GLU A 65 0.28 15.37 -9.23
N VAL A 66 -0.26 15.52 -8.02
CA VAL A 66 -0.34 16.77 -7.26
C VAL A 66 0.77 16.82 -6.20
N PRO A 67 1.34 17.99 -5.90
CA PRO A 67 1.13 19.31 -6.53
C PRO A 67 1.92 19.47 -7.83
N ALA A 68 1.38 20.27 -8.76
CA ALA A 68 2.17 20.70 -9.88
C ALA A 68 3.28 21.65 -9.41
N HIS A 69 4.50 21.42 -9.89
CA HIS A 69 5.69 22.13 -9.42
C HIS A 69 6.61 22.51 -10.57
N HIS A 70 7.49 23.49 -10.33
CA HIS A 70 8.38 23.99 -11.36
C HIS A 70 9.64 23.15 -11.49
N VAL A 71 9.93 22.71 -12.72
CA VAL A 71 11.11 21.91 -13.06
C VAL A 71 11.92 22.60 -14.15
N ARG A 72 13.23 22.55 -14.02
CA ARG A 72 14.20 22.99 -15.03
C ARG A 72 15.03 21.80 -15.51
N ILE A 73 14.95 21.51 -16.80
CA ILE A 73 15.91 20.65 -17.49
C ILE A 73 17.08 21.54 -17.90
N SER A 74 18.22 21.36 -17.25
CA SER A 74 19.35 22.29 -17.37
C SER A 74 20.24 22.06 -18.60
N HIS A 75 20.14 20.88 -19.24
CA HIS A 75 21.00 20.47 -20.36
C HIS A 75 20.18 19.80 -21.47
N ALA A 76 20.70 19.87 -22.70
CA ALA A 76 20.12 19.14 -23.80
C ALA A 76 20.43 17.64 -23.68
N PHE A 77 19.49 16.81 -24.12
CA PHE A 77 19.65 15.35 -24.17
C PHE A 77 19.05 14.77 -25.46
N ASN A 78 19.51 13.61 -25.87
CA ASN A 78 18.92 12.90 -27.01
C ASN A 78 17.99 11.81 -26.52
N ILE A 79 16.74 11.81 -27.00
CA ILE A 79 15.72 10.80 -26.61
C ILE A 79 15.27 10.01 -27.83
N GLY A 80 14.93 8.73 -27.63
CA GLY A 80 14.37 7.90 -28.69
C GLY A 80 13.09 8.51 -29.27
N VAL A 81 13.03 8.64 -30.60
CA VAL A 81 11.84 9.14 -31.33
C VAL A 81 10.61 8.29 -31.02
N THR A 82 10.82 6.97 -30.86
CA THR A 82 9.81 5.98 -30.48
C THR A 82 10.31 5.14 -29.31
N GLN A 83 9.45 4.31 -28.78
CA GLN A 83 9.84 3.22 -27.88
C GLN A 83 10.76 2.23 -28.60
N VAL A 84 11.56 1.48 -27.84
CA VAL A 84 12.37 0.39 -28.36
C VAL A 84 11.44 -0.72 -28.87
N SER A 85 11.59 -1.08 -30.13
CA SER A 85 10.79 -2.12 -30.78
C SER A 85 11.20 -3.54 -30.35
N PRO A 86 10.34 -4.55 -30.52
CA PRO A 86 10.69 -5.95 -30.31
C PRO A 86 11.91 -6.40 -31.12
N GLN A 87 12.04 -5.91 -32.36
CA GLN A 87 13.19 -6.23 -33.25
C GLN A 87 14.48 -5.60 -32.75
N GLU A 88 14.44 -4.38 -32.23
CA GLU A 88 15.61 -3.73 -31.62
C GLU A 88 16.02 -4.45 -30.33
N PHE A 89 15.06 -4.82 -29.48
CA PHE A 89 15.34 -5.54 -28.25
C PHE A 89 15.90 -6.95 -28.50
N ALA A 90 15.36 -7.68 -29.49
CA ALA A 90 15.83 -9.01 -29.86
C ALA A 90 17.29 -9.04 -30.35
N ARG A 91 17.85 -7.91 -30.77
CA ARG A 91 19.29 -7.79 -31.09
C ARG A 91 20.19 -7.81 -29.86
N PHE A 92 19.65 -7.36 -28.74
CA PHE A 92 20.31 -7.45 -27.44
C PHE A 92 20.10 -8.83 -26.82
N ASP A 93 18.85 -9.31 -26.82
CA ASP A 93 18.48 -10.62 -26.29
C ASP A 93 17.82 -11.47 -27.38
N PRO A 94 18.57 -12.34 -28.04
CA PRO A 94 18.06 -13.22 -29.11
C PRO A 94 16.99 -14.22 -28.59
N SER A 95 16.91 -14.44 -27.29
CA SER A 95 15.91 -15.31 -26.68
C SER A 95 14.56 -14.62 -26.48
N TYR A 96 14.53 -13.28 -26.62
CA TYR A 96 13.31 -12.50 -26.43
C TYR A 96 12.23 -12.90 -27.44
N LYS A 97 11.05 -13.20 -26.91
CA LYS A 97 9.86 -13.50 -27.73
C LYS A 97 8.80 -12.42 -27.47
N ALA A 98 8.45 -11.68 -28.49
CA ALA A 98 7.34 -10.76 -28.41
C ALA A 98 6.03 -11.53 -28.18
N HIS A 99 5.20 -11.05 -27.25
CA HIS A 99 3.84 -11.57 -27.08
C HIS A 99 2.98 -11.19 -28.28
N SER A 100 1.99 -12.01 -28.59
CA SER A 100 1.05 -11.74 -29.71
C SER A 100 0.34 -10.39 -29.60
N ALA A 101 0.13 -9.89 -28.39
CA ALA A 101 -0.43 -8.57 -28.11
C ALA A 101 0.61 -7.44 -28.05
N THR A 102 1.90 -7.72 -28.25
CA THR A 102 2.96 -6.71 -28.21
C THR A 102 2.92 -5.87 -29.48
N PRO A 103 2.75 -4.54 -29.40
CA PRO A 103 2.82 -3.68 -30.58
C PRO A 103 4.19 -3.75 -31.25
N ALA A 104 4.21 -3.60 -32.55
CA ALA A 104 5.47 -3.63 -33.33
C ALA A 104 6.48 -2.54 -32.93
N TYR A 105 6.03 -1.49 -32.26
CA TYR A 105 6.84 -0.34 -31.84
C TYR A 105 7.28 -0.35 -30.38
N ALA A 106 6.89 -1.35 -29.58
CA ALA A 106 7.24 -1.40 -28.16
C ALA A 106 7.55 -2.80 -27.67
N ALA A 107 8.75 -3.04 -27.18
CA ALA A 107 9.13 -4.26 -26.48
C ALA A 107 8.58 -4.23 -25.05
N GLY A 108 7.79 -5.24 -24.69
CA GLY A 108 7.31 -5.43 -23.32
C GLY A 108 8.36 -6.15 -22.48
N VAL A 109 8.97 -5.42 -21.53
CA VAL A 109 10.10 -5.91 -20.72
C VAL A 109 10.04 -5.36 -19.30
N SER A 110 10.80 -5.93 -18.38
CA SER A 110 11.00 -5.36 -17.05
C SER A 110 11.93 -4.13 -17.09
N TRP A 111 11.90 -3.35 -16.02
CA TRP A 111 12.82 -2.22 -15.85
C TRP A 111 14.29 -2.69 -15.86
N GLU A 112 14.57 -3.82 -15.22
CA GLU A 112 15.91 -4.42 -15.17
C GLU A 112 16.42 -4.81 -16.56
N GLN A 113 15.54 -5.40 -17.38
CA GLN A 113 15.82 -5.74 -18.77
C GLN A 113 16.03 -4.48 -19.63
N ALA A 114 15.19 -3.45 -19.43
CA ALA A 114 15.36 -2.17 -20.11
C ALA A 114 16.70 -1.50 -19.78
N MET A 115 17.10 -1.52 -18.51
CA MET A 115 18.41 -1.02 -18.08
C MET A 115 19.59 -1.89 -18.60
N ALA A 116 19.41 -3.19 -18.71
CA ALA A 116 20.40 -4.07 -19.32
C ALA A 116 20.60 -3.76 -20.82
N TYR A 117 19.50 -3.48 -21.52
CA TYR A 117 19.55 -3.01 -22.91
C TYR A 117 20.32 -1.68 -23.03
N CYS A 118 20.07 -0.72 -22.15
CA CYS A 118 20.80 0.56 -22.12
C CYS A 118 22.31 0.36 -21.89
N ARG A 119 22.71 -0.53 -20.98
CA ARG A 119 24.12 -0.89 -20.75
C ARG A 119 24.75 -1.55 -21.98
N TRP A 120 23.99 -2.41 -22.65
CA TRP A 120 24.44 -3.02 -23.92
C TRP A 120 24.66 -1.96 -25.03
N LEU A 121 23.73 -1.01 -25.19
CA LEU A 121 23.89 0.12 -26.11
C LEU A 121 25.14 0.96 -25.79
N THR A 122 25.36 1.25 -24.50
CA THR A 122 26.56 1.98 -24.06
C THR A 122 27.82 1.26 -24.47
N LYS A 123 27.92 -0.05 -24.24
CA LYS A 123 29.07 -0.86 -24.66
C LYS A 123 29.22 -0.90 -26.17
N LYS A 124 28.12 -1.02 -26.90
CA LYS A 124 28.11 -1.11 -28.37
C LYS A 124 28.53 0.18 -29.07
N THR A 125 28.12 1.33 -28.51
CA THR A 125 28.27 2.63 -29.16
C THR A 125 29.40 3.47 -28.58
N GLY A 126 29.92 3.12 -27.41
CA GLY A 126 30.87 3.96 -26.66
C GLY A 126 30.26 5.25 -26.11
N LYS A 127 28.94 5.45 -26.22
CA LYS A 127 28.19 6.60 -25.74
C LYS A 127 27.31 6.19 -24.57
N PRO A 128 27.06 7.07 -23.56
CA PRO A 128 26.20 6.73 -22.42
C PRO A 128 24.75 6.65 -22.84
N TRP A 129 24.07 5.55 -22.46
CA TRP A 129 22.66 5.32 -22.68
C TRP A 129 21.97 4.92 -21.38
N ARG A 130 20.79 5.41 -21.15
CA ARG A 130 19.95 5.14 -19.99
C ARG A 130 18.45 5.30 -20.31
N LEU A 131 17.59 5.02 -19.35
CA LEU A 131 16.19 5.45 -19.40
C LEU A 131 16.10 6.96 -19.17
N PRO A 132 15.03 7.64 -19.63
CA PRO A 132 14.74 9.01 -19.24
C PRO A 132 14.48 9.10 -17.74
N THR A 133 14.80 10.23 -17.11
CA THR A 133 14.18 10.55 -15.82
C THR A 133 12.69 10.81 -16.02
N GLU A 134 11.91 10.73 -14.95
CA GLU A 134 10.48 11.04 -15.00
C GLU A 134 10.24 12.47 -15.52
N ALA A 135 11.05 13.41 -15.06
CA ALA A 135 10.99 14.80 -15.49
C ALA A 135 11.38 15.00 -16.97
N GLU A 136 12.42 14.33 -17.45
CA GLU A 136 12.79 14.36 -18.88
C GLU A 136 11.67 13.77 -19.75
N TRP A 137 11.02 12.71 -19.28
CA TRP A 137 9.91 12.09 -19.99
C TRP A 137 8.73 13.05 -20.11
N GLU A 138 8.27 13.65 -18.98
CA GLU A 138 7.12 14.55 -18.99
C GLU A 138 7.41 15.84 -19.77
N TYR A 139 8.61 16.43 -19.61
CA TYR A 139 9.05 17.57 -20.39
C TYR A 139 8.98 17.31 -21.89
N THR A 140 9.46 16.14 -22.29
CA THR A 140 9.43 15.69 -23.70
C THR A 140 7.99 15.51 -24.20
N ALA A 141 7.14 14.88 -23.41
CA ALA A 141 5.74 14.66 -23.75
C ALA A 141 4.96 15.97 -23.90
N ARG A 142 5.19 16.94 -22.99
CA ARG A 142 4.56 18.26 -23.05
C ARG A 142 5.04 19.12 -24.23
N ALA A 143 6.23 18.88 -24.74
CA ALA A 143 6.83 19.56 -25.90
C ALA A 143 6.69 21.11 -25.84
N GLY A 144 6.88 21.72 -24.67
CA GLY A 144 6.76 23.14 -24.41
C GLY A 144 5.31 23.63 -24.25
N GLY A 145 4.32 22.76 -24.30
CA GLY A 145 2.90 23.09 -24.10
C GLY A 145 2.45 23.00 -22.64
N SER A 146 1.38 23.72 -22.33
CA SER A 146 0.72 23.73 -21.01
C SER A 146 -0.70 23.14 -21.05
N GLN A 147 -1.13 22.62 -22.20
CA GLN A 147 -2.44 22.03 -22.40
C GLN A 147 -2.52 20.67 -21.71
N LEU A 148 -3.72 20.10 -21.63
CA LEU A 148 -3.98 18.83 -20.95
C LEU A 148 -3.10 17.68 -21.49
N TYR A 149 -2.84 17.69 -22.81
CA TYR A 149 -1.96 16.73 -23.50
C TYR A 149 -0.68 17.43 -24.00
N GLY A 150 -0.10 18.27 -23.17
CA GLY A 150 1.13 18.98 -23.48
C GLY A 150 0.94 20.09 -24.53
N ASP A 151 1.23 19.82 -25.79
CA ASP A 151 1.09 20.76 -26.90
C ASP A 151 -0.25 20.63 -27.68
N SER A 152 -1.21 19.90 -27.12
CA SER A 152 -2.52 19.60 -27.70
C SER A 152 -3.63 19.56 -26.64
N ASP A 153 -4.87 19.89 -27.04
CA ASP A 153 -6.07 19.71 -26.20
C ASP A 153 -6.69 18.32 -26.33
N THR A 154 -6.17 17.50 -27.21
CA THR A 154 -6.58 16.10 -27.41
C THR A 154 -5.36 15.19 -27.47
N PRO A 155 -5.51 13.90 -27.07
CA PRO A 155 -4.41 12.95 -27.18
C PRO A 155 -3.87 12.85 -28.60
N HIS A 156 -2.56 12.74 -28.74
CA HIS A 156 -1.95 12.45 -30.04
C HIS A 156 -2.35 11.06 -30.52
N SER A 157 -2.65 10.95 -31.82
CA SER A 157 -2.84 9.65 -32.44
C SER A 157 -1.51 8.90 -32.58
N VAL A 158 -1.61 7.58 -32.77
CA VAL A 158 -0.44 6.72 -33.04
C VAL A 158 0.36 7.31 -34.22
N ASP A 159 1.68 7.32 -34.08
CA ASP A 159 2.66 7.84 -35.05
C ASP A 159 2.63 9.36 -35.33
N ARG A 160 1.76 10.11 -34.70
CA ARG A 160 1.85 11.57 -34.71
C ARG A 160 3.00 12.01 -33.80
N ALA A 161 3.87 12.83 -34.33
CA ALA A 161 4.95 13.46 -33.55
C ALA A 161 4.41 14.71 -32.84
N ASN A 162 4.88 14.94 -31.60
CA ASN A 162 4.72 16.21 -30.91
C ASN A 162 5.67 17.29 -31.49
N LYS A 163 5.63 18.49 -30.95
CA LYS A 163 6.49 19.59 -31.42
C LYS A 163 8.00 19.34 -31.31
N PHE A 164 8.42 18.43 -30.46
CA PHE A 164 9.83 18.00 -30.38
C PHE A 164 10.18 16.88 -31.35
N GLY A 165 9.23 16.39 -32.14
CA GLY A 165 9.44 15.30 -33.10
C GLY A 165 9.38 13.90 -32.49
N VAL A 166 8.94 13.76 -31.24
CA VAL A 166 8.82 12.50 -30.53
C VAL A 166 7.43 11.92 -30.71
N LYS A 167 7.32 10.59 -30.84
CA LYS A 167 6.08 9.88 -31.15
C LYS A 167 5.67 8.93 -30.04
N ASN A 168 4.37 8.64 -29.95
CA ASN A 168 3.77 7.58 -29.15
C ASN A 168 4.05 7.68 -27.64
N MET A 169 4.14 8.89 -27.08
CA MET A 169 4.30 9.08 -25.63
C MET A 169 2.95 8.94 -24.90
N GLU A 170 1.88 9.44 -25.48
CA GLU A 170 0.55 9.49 -24.89
C GLU A 170 -0.31 8.28 -25.25
N VAL A 171 0.11 7.50 -26.24
CA VAL A 171 -0.62 6.34 -26.75
C VAL A 171 0.29 5.11 -26.87
N GLY A 172 -0.30 3.94 -26.81
CA GLY A 172 0.44 2.69 -26.91
C GLY A 172 0.75 2.08 -25.55
N ARG A 173 2.00 1.74 -25.26
CA ARG A 173 2.42 1.16 -23.99
C ARG A 173 2.93 2.22 -23.04
N PRO A 174 2.64 2.13 -21.75
CA PRO A 174 3.35 2.92 -20.73
C PRO A 174 4.84 2.58 -20.77
N GLU A 175 5.68 3.51 -20.34
CA GLU A 175 7.11 3.47 -20.47
C GLU A 175 7.83 3.56 -19.13
N TRP A 176 8.82 2.70 -18.93
CA TRP A 176 9.71 2.79 -17.78
C TRP A 176 10.53 4.09 -17.80
N THR A 177 10.61 4.73 -16.65
CA THR A 177 11.58 5.81 -16.39
C THR A 177 12.66 5.35 -15.41
N LEU A 178 13.68 6.20 -15.22
CA LEU A 178 14.81 5.88 -14.34
C LEU A 178 14.42 5.95 -12.86
N ASP A 179 13.43 6.76 -12.52
CA ASP A 179 13.16 7.22 -11.19
C ASP A 179 12.53 6.14 -10.31
N TRP A 180 12.91 6.12 -9.04
CA TRP A 180 12.10 5.50 -8.01
C TRP A 180 10.83 6.32 -7.79
N TYR A 181 9.72 5.63 -7.61
CA TYR A 181 8.46 6.27 -7.36
C TYR A 181 8.42 6.88 -5.95
N GLY A 182 7.92 8.07 -5.87
CA GLY A 182 7.65 8.83 -4.65
C GLY A 182 6.74 10.02 -4.93
N PRO A 183 6.16 10.66 -3.89
CA PRO A 183 5.30 11.81 -4.05
C PRO A 183 6.07 13.03 -4.53
N TYR A 184 5.37 13.92 -5.19
CA TYR A 184 5.90 15.25 -5.52
C TYR A 184 5.99 16.11 -4.27
N LYS A 185 6.97 17.01 -4.27
CA LYS A 185 7.10 18.04 -3.24
C LYS A 185 6.48 19.33 -3.72
N ASP A 186 5.70 19.95 -2.84
CA ASP A 186 5.30 21.34 -3.04
C ASP A 186 6.53 22.22 -2.74
N SER A 187 7.06 22.86 -3.78
CA SER A 187 8.18 23.80 -3.66
C SER A 187 7.96 24.95 -4.64
N PRO A 188 8.01 26.20 -4.17
CA PRO A 188 7.95 27.36 -5.04
C PRO A 188 9.21 27.52 -5.89
N GLU A 189 10.30 26.85 -5.54
CA GLU A 189 11.56 26.92 -6.26
C GLU A 189 11.65 25.91 -7.40
N PHE A 190 12.41 26.27 -8.44
CA PHE A 190 12.70 25.35 -9.54
C PHE A 190 13.55 24.18 -9.06
N GLN A 191 13.03 22.98 -9.23
CA GLN A 191 13.82 21.76 -9.09
C GLN A 191 14.63 21.58 -10.39
N ALA A 192 15.96 21.62 -10.28
CA ALA A 192 16.84 21.39 -11.42
C ALA A 192 17.13 19.90 -11.58
N ASP A 193 16.86 19.37 -12.78
CA ASP A 193 17.16 17.99 -13.19
C ASP A 193 16.76 16.95 -12.12
N PRO A 194 15.51 16.93 -11.62
CA PRO A 194 15.11 15.99 -10.55
C PRO A 194 15.22 14.55 -11.02
N THR A 195 15.61 13.66 -10.11
CA THR A 195 15.81 12.22 -10.33
C THR A 195 14.88 11.36 -9.49
N GLY A 196 13.79 11.95 -8.98
CA GLY A 196 12.85 11.28 -8.11
C GLY A 196 13.40 10.95 -6.72
N ALA A 197 12.83 9.96 -6.06
CA ALA A 197 13.28 9.52 -4.74
C ALA A 197 14.66 8.81 -4.82
N ALA A 198 15.49 8.96 -3.78
CA ALA A 198 16.82 8.34 -3.72
C ALA A 198 16.74 6.80 -3.67
N SER A 199 15.65 6.27 -3.10
CA SER A 199 15.33 4.85 -3.09
C SER A 199 13.82 4.66 -3.08
N GLY A 200 13.33 3.48 -3.40
CA GLY A 200 11.90 3.19 -3.41
C GLY A 200 11.63 1.73 -3.63
N MET A 201 10.36 1.37 -3.67
CA MET A 201 9.88 0.00 -3.87
C MET A 201 9.57 -0.28 -5.34
N THR A 202 9.09 0.73 -6.06
CA THR A 202 8.67 0.63 -7.45
C THR A 202 9.33 1.71 -8.29
N ARG A 203 9.41 1.45 -9.60
CA ARG A 203 9.88 2.41 -10.61
C ARG A 203 8.70 3.08 -11.28
N VAL A 204 8.88 4.35 -11.60
CA VAL A 204 7.84 5.12 -12.29
C VAL A 204 7.65 4.61 -13.71
N ILE A 205 6.39 4.50 -14.12
CA ILE A 205 5.97 4.31 -15.52
C ILE A 205 5.08 5.48 -15.94
N ARG A 206 5.17 5.85 -17.23
CA ARG A 206 4.52 7.04 -17.77
C ARG A 206 3.86 6.76 -19.12
N GLY A 207 2.76 7.48 -19.39
CA GLY A 207 2.13 7.52 -20.70
C GLY A 207 1.41 6.24 -21.12
N GLY A 208 1.30 6.07 -22.44
CA GLY A 208 0.74 4.88 -23.06
C GLY A 208 -0.75 4.91 -23.32
N GLY A 209 -1.53 5.68 -22.60
CA GLY A 209 -2.98 5.83 -22.81
C GLY A 209 -3.80 4.54 -22.66
N LEU A 210 -3.18 3.46 -22.22
CA LEU A 210 -3.86 2.19 -22.04
C LEU A 210 -4.43 2.08 -20.64
N ASP A 211 -5.74 1.81 -20.57
CA ASP A 211 -6.36 1.34 -19.35
C ASP A 211 -5.98 -0.11 -19.09
N TRP A 212 -4.81 -0.34 -18.57
CA TRP A 212 -4.29 -1.66 -18.23
C TRP A 212 -4.94 -2.28 -16.98
N ARG A 213 -5.81 -1.54 -16.30
CA ARG A 213 -6.59 -1.98 -15.14
C ARG A 213 -7.88 -2.69 -15.53
N HIS A 214 -8.37 -2.49 -16.75
CA HIS A 214 -9.78 -2.71 -17.11
C HIS A 214 -10.16 -4.13 -17.52
N THR A 215 -9.25 -5.05 -17.68
CA THR A 215 -9.55 -6.33 -18.31
C THR A 215 -9.63 -7.53 -17.38
N ALA A 216 -9.37 -7.36 -16.11
CA ALA A 216 -9.63 -8.40 -15.12
C ALA A 216 -11.08 -8.37 -14.65
N THR A 217 -12.03 -8.63 -15.54
CA THR A 217 -13.36 -9.04 -15.06
C THR A 217 -13.18 -10.36 -14.30
N LYS A 218 -13.88 -10.50 -13.17
CA LYS A 218 -13.87 -11.69 -12.30
C LYS A 218 -14.15 -13.01 -13.03
N THR A 219 -14.42 -12.99 -14.33
CA THR A 219 -14.95 -14.10 -15.10
C THR A 219 -14.17 -14.46 -16.37
N SER A 220 -13.19 -13.69 -16.81
CA SER A 220 -12.44 -14.04 -18.02
C SER A 220 -10.93 -13.91 -17.82
N PRO A 221 -10.16 -14.99 -18.00
CA PRO A 221 -8.73 -14.93 -18.16
C PRO A 221 -8.32 -14.46 -19.57
N ASP A 222 -9.27 -14.26 -20.48
CA ASP A 222 -8.99 -13.76 -21.81
C ASP A 222 -8.61 -12.29 -21.71
N LEU A 223 -7.35 -12.06 -21.93
CA LEU A 223 -6.67 -10.78 -21.99
C LEU A 223 -7.24 -9.96 -23.18
N ASN A 224 -8.38 -9.34 -22.96
CA ASN A 224 -8.85 -8.34 -23.90
C ASN A 224 -7.81 -7.22 -23.96
N VAL A 225 -7.50 -6.77 -25.16
CA VAL A 225 -6.61 -5.64 -25.38
C VAL A 225 -7.15 -4.45 -24.58
N PRO A 226 -6.36 -3.84 -23.71
CA PRO A 226 -6.81 -2.70 -22.94
C PRO A 226 -7.39 -1.61 -23.84
N ALA A 227 -8.51 -1.05 -23.45
CA ALA A 227 -9.05 0.11 -24.15
C ALA A 227 -8.13 1.32 -23.94
N THR A 228 -7.93 2.11 -24.98
CA THR A 228 -7.28 3.42 -24.81
C THR A 228 -8.21 4.36 -24.06
N SER A 229 -7.70 5.06 -23.08
CA SER A 229 -8.45 6.08 -22.35
C SER A 229 -7.74 7.42 -22.42
N PRO A 230 -8.45 8.51 -22.79
CA PRO A 230 -7.89 9.84 -22.75
C PRO A 230 -7.31 10.22 -21.38
N TYR A 231 -7.86 9.67 -20.31
CA TYR A 231 -7.35 9.91 -18.96
C TYR A 231 -5.89 9.50 -18.80
N PHE A 232 -5.54 8.28 -19.24
CA PHE A 232 -4.16 7.74 -19.13
C PHE A 232 -3.20 8.30 -20.18
N SER A 233 -3.72 9.00 -21.18
CA SER A 233 -2.90 9.67 -22.20
C SER A 233 -2.33 11.02 -21.73
N ARG A 234 -2.75 11.52 -20.58
CA ARG A 234 -2.25 12.82 -20.06
C ARG A 234 -0.77 12.71 -19.69
N PRO A 235 0.10 13.67 -20.13
CA PRO A 235 1.50 13.68 -19.73
C PRO A 235 1.72 13.69 -18.21
N ALA A 236 0.80 14.27 -17.43
CA ALA A 236 0.88 14.29 -15.97
C ALA A 236 0.60 12.93 -15.33
N ASN A 237 -0.13 12.02 -16.01
CA ASN A 237 -0.50 10.73 -15.43
C ASN A 237 0.72 9.89 -15.09
N ARG A 238 0.70 9.35 -13.90
CA ARG A 238 1.78 8.55 -13.30
C ARG A 238 1.26 7.18 -12.91
N ALA A 239 2.15 6.20 -12.93
CA ALA A 239 1.94 4.91 -12.28
C ALA A 239 3.29 4.33 -11.87
N SER A 240 3.30 3.20 -11.19
CA SER A 240 4.53 2.55 -10.77
C SER A 240 4.39 1.04 -10.71
N LEU A 241 5.49 0.34 -10.95
CA LEU A 241 5.56 -1.11 -10.87
C LEU A 241 6.91 -1.55 -10.29
N PRO A 242 6.99 -2.74 -9.69
CA PRO A 242 8.25 -3.32 -9.26
C PRO A 242 9.25 -3.42 -10.43
N PRO A 243 10.55 -3.19 -10.21
CA PRO A 243 11.55 -3.20 -11.28
C PRO A 243 11.71 -4.55 -11.98
N SER A 244 11.39 -5.64 -11.30
CA SER A 244 11.41 -7.00 -11.84
C SER A 244 10.12 -7.39 -12.60
N TYR A 245 9.11 -6.51 -12.64
CA TYR A 245 7.86 -6.82 -13.32
C TYR A 245 8.05 -7.06 -14.81
N ALA A 246 7.86 -8.28 -15.22
CA ALA A 246 7.75 -8.69 -16.62
C ALA A 246 6.33 -9.20 -16.87
N SER A 247 5.48 -8.37 -17.44
CA SER A 247 4.11 -8.78 -17.75
C SER A 247 4.10 -9.92 -18.76
N PRO A 248 3.34 -10.99 -18.54
CA PRO A 248 3.12 -12.05 -19.52
C PRO A 248 2.58 -11.53 -20.85
N THR A 249 1.97 -10.37 -20.86
CA THR A 249 1.40 -9.71 -22.06
C THR A 249 2.27 -8.59 -22.60
N GLY A 250 3.45 -8.36 -22.01
CA GLY A 250 4.37 -7.31 -22.45
C GLY A 250 3.79 -5.90 -22.34
N ASN A 251 3.11 -5.59 -21.22
CA ASN A 251 2.33 -4.36 -21.10
C ASN A 251 3.14 -3.09 -20.89
N VAL A 252 4.41 -3.15 -20.52
CA VAL A 252 5.26 -1.96 -20.26
C VAL A 252 6.44 -1.97 -21.20
N GLY A 253 6.58 -0.90 -21.97
CA GLY A 253 7.70 -0.66 -22.87
C GLY A 253 8.73 0.30 -22.27
N PHE A 254 9.61 0.82 -23.10
CA PHE A 254 10.58 1.84 -22.71
C PHE A 254 11.14 2.57 -23.93
N ARG A 255 11.66 3.76 -23.69
CA ARG A 255 12.52 4.48 -24.64
C ARG A 255 13.86 4.78 -24.03
N VAL A 256 14.86 5.05 -24.86
CA VAL A 256 16.22 5.32 -24.41
C VAL A 256 16.56 6.80 -24.50
N VAL A 257 17.44 7.23 -23.61
CA VAL A 257 18.08 8.54 -23.63
C VAL A 257 19.58 8.34 -23.79
N GLN A 258 20.17 9.09 -24.72
CA GLN A 258 21.61 9.18 -24.87
C GLN A 258 22.10 10.40 -24.09
N ALA A 259 22.48 10.17 -22.86
CA ALA A 259 23.07 11.14 -21.94
C ALA A 259 23.75 10.39 -20.79
N PRO A 260 24.68 11.02 -20.07
CA PRO A 260 25.23 10.46 -18.82
C PRO A 260 24.15 10.13 -17.80
N MET A 261 24.46 9.22 -16.88
CA MET A 261 23.61 9.03 -15.71
C MET A 261 23.54 10.35 -14.94
N PRO A 262 22.35 10.81 -14.56
CA PRO A 262 22.22 12.02 -13.79
C PRO A 262 22.90 11.87 -12.43
N THR A 263 23.49 12.94 -11.93
CA THR A 263 23.90 13.00 -10.53
C THR A 263 22.63 12.90 -9.68
N ALA A 264 22.60 11.96 -8.75
CA ALA A 264 21.43 11.76 -7.92
C ALA A 264 21.20 13.00 -7.04
N HIS A 265 20.24 13.81 -7.40
CA HIS A 265 19.68 14.87 -6.56
C HIS A 265 18.36 14.37 -5.97
N GLY A 266 18.33 13.09 -5.60
CA GLY A 266 17.14 12.46 -5.08
C GLY A 266 16.67 13.15 -3.82
N THR A 267 15.37 13.41 -3.75
CA THR A 267 14.74 13.68 -2.47
C THR A 267 15.04 12.51 -1.56
N ALA A 268 15.27 12.78 -0.27
CA ALA A 268 15.38 11.72 0.72
C ALA A 268 14.26 10.70 0.48
N PRO A 269 14.52 9.38 0.68
CA PRO A 269 13.47 8.39 0.59
C PRO A 269 12.27 8.86 1.40
N TRP A 270 11.06 8.54 0.91
CA TRP A 270 9.87 8.75 1.71
C TRP A 270 10.01 7.95 3.00
N HIS A 271 10.22 8.65 4.10
CA HIS A 271 10.23 8.09 5.43
C HIS A 271 9.16 8.79 6.24
N TYR A 272 8.31 8.01 6.86
CA TYR A 272 7.64 8.50 8.05
C TYR A 272 8.71 8.75 9.09
N PHE A 273 8.79 9.93 9.65
CA PHE A 273 9.73 10.15 10.74
C PHE A 273 9.43 9.24 11.95
N PHE A 274 8.18 8.80 12.11
CA PHE A 274 7.77 7.80 13.10
C PHE A 274 8.27 6.39 12.82
N GLN A 275 8.60 6.06 11.60
CA GLN A 275 9.15 4.76 11.23
C GLN A 275 10.63 4.62 11.56
N THR A 276 11.22 5.63 12.17
CA THR A 276 12.57 5.48 12.69
C THR A 276 12.58 4.31 13.66
N ALA A 277 13.32 3.24 13.32
CA ALA A 277 13.42 2.03 14.11
C ALA A 277 14.08 2.35 15.45
N ILE A 278 13.27 2.75 16.41
CA ILE A 278 13.70 2.88 17.78
C ILE A 278 13.46 1.52 18.42
N LYS A 279 14.53 0.85 18.76
CA LYS A 279 14.46 -0.28 19.66
C LYS A 279 14.03 0.24 20.99
N GLN A 280 12.75 0.12 21.28
CA GLN A 280 12.29 0.32 22.62
C GLN A 280 12.83 -0.84 23.45
N LYS A 281 13.75 -0.53 24.36
CA LYS A 281 14.14 -1.52 25.35
C LYS A 281 12.93 -1.76 26.24
N ASP A 282 12.75 -2.99 26.68
CA ASP A 282 11.84 -3.27 27.76
C ASP A 282 12.16 -2.25 28.87
N ILE A 283 11.13 -1.70 29.48
CA ILE A 283 11.29 -0.78 30.61
C ILE A 283 12.19 -1.35 31.71
N LEU A 284 12.34 -2.62 31.67
CA LEU A 284 13.12 -3.41 32.58
C LEU A 284 14.21 -4.16 31.84
N GLY A 285 14.63 -3.67 30.69
CA GLY A 285 15.65 -4.26 29.80
C GLY A 285 17.01 -4.53 30.47
N ASP A 286 17.01 -4.46 31.75
CA ASP A 286 18.06 -4.99 32.61
C ASP A 286 17.62 -6.34 33.18
N PRO A 287 18.47 -7.38 33.20
CA PRO A 287 18.11 -8.75 33.60
C PRO A 287 17.63 -8.92 35.06
N ALA A 288 17.58 -7.87 35.83
CA ALA A 288 17.27 -7.92 37.23
C ALA A 288 15.80 -7.80 37.67
N PRO A 289 14.81 -7.38 36.87
CA PRO A 289 13.44 -7.31 37.36
C PRO A 289 12.77 -8.67 37.35
N SER A 290 11.94 -8.89 38.32
CA SER A 290 11.15 -10.09 38.35
C SER A 290 10.32 -10.16 37.07
N LYS A 291 10.43 -11.27 36.34
CA LYS A 291 9.69 -11.55 35.10
C LYS A 291 8.17 -11.36 35.25
N ALA A 292 7.66 -11.35 36.47
CA ALA A 292 6.27 -11.13 36.80
C ALA A 292 5.82 -9.67 36.63
N ILE A 293 6.77 -8.71 36.57
CA ILE A 293 6.43 -7.30 36.45
C ILE A 293 6.45 -6.84 34.98
N ASP A 294 7.04 -7.64 34.07
CA ASP A 294 7.28 -7.26 32.67
C ASP A 294 6.09 -7.44 31.76
N LYS A 295 5.03 -8.04 32.23
CA LYS A 295 3.81 -8.29 31.45
C LYS A 295 2.61 -7.65 32.13
N PRO A 296 1.62 -7.19 31.35
CA PRO A 296 0.29 -6.91 31.89
C PRO A 296 -0.20 -8.04 32.76
N ASN A 297 -1.03 -7.75 33.76
CA ASN A 297 -1.64 -8.79 34.56
C ASN A 297 -2.71 -9.55 33.75
N MET A 298 -2.26 -10.53 32.98
CA MET A 298 -3.09 -11.28 32.03
C MET A 298 -4.12 -12.18 32.70
N SER A 299 -4.13 -12.27 34.03
CA SER A 299 -5.19 -12.95 34.78
C SER A 299 -6.48 -12.11 34.93
N HIS A 300 -6.39 -10.80 34.74
CA HIS A 300 -7.54 -9.90 34.76
C HIS A 300 -8.02 -9.62 33.33
N PRO A 301 -9.36 -9.60 33.13
CA PRO A 301 -9.94 -9.26 31.83
C PRO A 301 -9.48 -7.89 31.34
N LEU A 302 -8.98 -7.84 30.11
CA LEU A 302 -8.58 -6.61 29.41
C LEU A 302 -9.42 -6.48 28.14
N TYR A 303 -10.09 -5.34 27.98
CA TYR A 303 -10.76 -4.94 26.74
C TYR A 303 -10.67 -3.43 26.57
N ARG A 304 -10.12 -2.97 25.43
CA ARG A 304 -9.96 -1.54 25.11
C ARG A 304 -10.12 -1.31 23.61
N THR A 305 -10.43 -0.09 23.23
CA THR A 305 -10.55 0.30 21.82
C THR A 305 -9.79 1.60 21.55
N HIS A 306 -9.16 1.70 20.37
CA HIS A 306 -8.46 2.89 19.90
C HIS A 306 -8.93 3.23 18.48
N GLU A 307 -9.28 4.51 18.25
CA GLU A 307 -9.63 4.99 16.92
C GLU A 307 -8.41 5.01 15.99
N LEU A 308 -8.58 4.50 14.76
CA LEU A 308 -7.49 4.38 13.79
C LEU A 308 -7.39 5.60 12.88
N PHE A 309 -8.48 5.94 12.21
CA PHE A 309 -8.46 6.92 11.13
C PHE A 309 -9.04 8.28 11.53
N PRO A 310 -8.55 9.37 10.92
CA PRO A 310 -9.19 10.67 11.08
C PRO A 310 -10.58 10.65 10.44
N ASN A 311 -11.55 11.23 11.17
CA ASN A 311 -12.89 11.48 10.67
C ASN A 311 -12.98 12.92 10.20
N LEU A 312 -13.13 13.12 8.90
CA LEU A 312 -13.21 14.47 8.29
C LEU A 312 -14.62 15.07 8.33
N GLY A 313 -15.57 14.39 8.97
CA GLY A 313 -16.98 14.81 9.03
C GLY A 313 -17.69 14.66 7.70
N ASP A 314 -18.84 15.36 7.56
CA ASP A 314 -19.60 15.41 6.31
C ASP A 314 -18.99 16.40 5.28
N LYS A 315 -17.96 17.14 5.68
CA LYS A 315 -17.21 18.04 4.80
C LYS A 315 -16.31 17.20 3.90
N ASN A 316 -16.47 17.41 2.60
CA ASN A 316 -15.66 16.69 1.61
C ASN A 316 -14.27 17.34 1.51
N MET A 317 -13.39 16.99 2.47
CA MET A 317 -11.99 17.43 2.49
C MET A 317 -11.09 16.64 1.54
N ARG A 318 -11.69 15.81 0.68
CA ARG A 318 -10.97 15.02 -0.33
C ARG A 318 -10.23 15.96 -1.27
N GLY A 319 -9.03 15.58 -1.65
CA GLY A 319 -8.18 16.34 -2.56
C GLY A 319 -7.54 17.59 -1.96
N ILE A 320 -8.03 18.13 -0.84
CA ILE A 320 -7.40 19.27 -0.15
C ILE A 320 -6.90 18.91 1.26
N GLY A 321 -7.21 17.72 1.76
CA GLY A 321 -6.76 17.26 3.09
C GLY A 321 -5.24 17.34 3.28
N TRP A 322 -4.47 17.17 2.20
CA TRP A 322 -3.03 17.32 2.23
C TRP A 322 -2.57 18.75 2.63
N LYS A 323 -3.37 19.79 2.32
CA LYS A 323 -3.10 21.17 2.77
C LYS A 323 -3.23 21.29 4.29
N LEU A 324 -3.99 20.41 4.94
CA LEU A 324 -4.10 20.29 6.39
C LEU A 324 -3.02 19.39 7.01
N GLY A 325 -2.09 18.89 6.22
CA GLY A 325 -1.07 17.93 6.67
C GLY A 325 -1.50 16.46 6.64
N LEU A 326 -2.71 16.16 6.16
CA LEU A 326 -3.17 14.78 5.96
C LEU A 326 -2.46 14.14 4.76
N ALA A 327 -2.41 12.82 4.76
CA ALA A 327 -1.80 12.09 3.65
C ALA A 327 -2.47 12.42 2.32
N PRO A 328 -1.71 12.63 1.24
CA PRO A 328 -2.27 12.69 -0.09
C PRO A 328 -3.06 11.41 -0.42
N GLY A 329 -4.20 11.54 -1.08
CA GLY A 329 -5.06 10.41 -1.43
C GLY A 329 -5.84 9.81 -0.28
N LEU A 330 -5.80 10.39 0.92
CA LEU A 330 -6.61 9.92 2.04
C LEU A 330 -8.09 10.10 1.70
N GLY A 331 -8.79 8.98 1.59
CA GLY A 331 -10.22 8.92 1.28
C GLY A 331 -11.07 8.60 2.50
N ILE A 332 -12.25 8.10 2.23
CA ILE A 332 -13.24 7.78 3.28
C ILE A 332 -13.53 6.29 3.42
N ASN A 333 -13.10 5.49 2.46
CA ASN A 333 -13.35 4.06 2.48
C ASN A 333 -12.05 3.32 2.80
N TYR A 334 -11.98 2.77 4.01
CA TYR A 334 -10.87 1.96 4.50
C TYR A 334 -11.31 0.52 4.64
N HIS A 335 -10.70 -0.35 3.85
CA HIS A 335 -11.13 -1.72 3.78
C HIS A 335 -9.95 -2.68 3.77
N ASN A 336 -10.22 -3.98 4.06
CA ASN A 336 -9.23 -5.05 3.97
C ASN A 336 -7.97 -4.77 4.82
N SER A 337 -8.13 -4.91 6.13
CA SER A 337 -7.14 -4.53 7.14
C SER A 337 -6.01 -5.55 7.32
N ALA A 338 -4.86 -5.05 7.73
CA ALA A 338 -3.76 -5.82 8.29
C ALA A 338 -3.27 -5.16 9.59
N ILE A 339 -2.74 -5.94 10.52
CA ILE A 339 -2.05 -5.46 11.72
C ILE A 339 -0.96 -6.43 12.13
N GLN A 340 0.16 -5.91 12.61
CA GLN A 340 1.26 -6.68 13.16
C GLN A 340 1.95 -5.93 14.29
N VAL A 341 2.28 -6.65 15.36
CA VAL A 341 3.23 -6.18 16.37
C VAL A 341 4.65 -6.37 15.85
N LEU A 342 5.43 -5.31 15.85
CA LEU A 342 6.81 -5.28 15.37
C LEU A 342 7.78 -5.70 16.49
N PRO A 343 9.02 -6.10 16.16
CA PRO A 343 10.01 -6.51 17.18
C PRO A 343 10.32 -5.46 18.24
N ASN A 344 10.18 -4.18 17.93
CA ASN A 344 10.37 -3.08 18.88
C ASN A 344 9.12 -2.78 19.74
N GLY A 345 8.05 -3.54 19.56
CA GLY A 345 6.79 -3.34 20.27
C GLY A 345 5.80 -2.36 19.62
N ASP A 346 6.20 -1.67 18.56
CA ASP A 346 5.26 -0.84 17.79
C ASP A 346 4.20 -1.72 17.12
N LEU A 347 3.02 -1.15 16.90
CA LEU A 347 2.00 -1.72 16.02
C LEU A 347 2.06 -1.05 14.65
N LEU A 348 2.02 -1.84 13.60
CA LEU A 348 1.87 -1.38 12.23
C LEU A 348 0.58 -1.95 11.67
N ALA A 349 -0.33 -1.08 11.26
CA ALA A 349 -1.56 -1.45 10.56
C ALA A 349 -1.53 -0.96 9.12
N ALA A 350 -2.25 -1.64 8.24
CA ALA A 350 -2.42 -1.24 6.86
C ALA A 350 -3.84 -1.52 6.37
N TYR A 351 -4.32 -0.66 5.49
CA TYR A 351 -5.62 -0.77 4.83
C TYR A 351 -5.48 -0.35 3.38
N TYR A 352 -6.22 -0.96 2.47
CA TYR A 352 -6.41 -0.24 1.25
C TYR A 352 -7.43 0.88 1.48
N ASN A 353 -7.18 1.98 0.83
CA ASN A 353 -7.93 3.21 0.94
C ASN A 353 -8.38 3.64 -0.45
N THR A 354 -9.62 4.08 -0.55
CA THR A 354 -10.13 4.66 -1.79
C THR A 354 -10.68 6.05 -1.52
N PRO A 355 -10.40 7.01 -2.41
CA PRO A 355 -10.93 8.36 -2.28
C PRO A 355 -12.46 8.38 -2.30
N ASP A 356 -13.09 7.57 -3.12
CA ASP A 356 -14.55 7.57 -3.34
C ASP A 356 -15.17 6.17 -3.16
N GLN A 357 -14.80 5.20 -3.99
CA GLN A 357 -15.42 3.87 -4.03
C GLN A 357 -14.35 2.78 -4.12
N GLU A 358 -14.71 1.58 -3.68
CA GLU A 358 -13.89 0.39 -3.87
C GLU A 358 -13.58 0.20 -5.35
N ASP A 359 -12.34 -0.15 -5.65
CA ASP A 359 -11.81 -0.34 -7.00
C ASP A 359 -11.60 0.96 -7.82
N ASP A 360 -11.52 2.10 -7.16
CA ASP A 360 -11.08 3.33 -7.81
C ASP A 360 -9.67 3.19 -8.40
N PRO A 361 -9.37 3.90 -9.50
CA PRO A 361 -8.00 4.04 -9.98
C PRO A 361 -7.00 4.46 -8.91
N ASP A 362 -7.41 5.40 -8.08
CA ASP A 362 -6.61 5.98 -6.99
C ASP A 362 -6.58 5.12 -5.72
N GLN A 363 -7.09 3.89 -5.80
CA GLN A 363 -7.01 2.97 -4.67
C GLN A 363 -5.55 2.69 -4.33
N THR A 364 -5.18 2.99 -3.11
CA THR A 364 -3.83 2.78 -2.59
C THR A 364 -3.87 2.10 -1.22
N VAL A 365 -2.72 1.79 -0.67
CA VAL A 365 -2.60 1.29 0.70
C VAL A 365 -2.16 2.42 1.61
N MET A 366 -2.85 2.60 2.72
CA MET A 366 -2.47 3.48 3.83
C MET A 366 -1.92 2.66 4.98
N THR A 367 -0.88 3.15 5.61
CA THR A 367 -0.31 2.56 6.83
C THR A 367 -0.49 3.51 8.00
N LEU A 368 -0.61 2.93 9.18
CA LEU A 368 -0.69 3.63 10.46
C LEU A 368 0.27 2.95 11.42
N ARG A 369 0.86 3.75 12.30
CA ARG A 369 1.72 3.23 13.36
C ARG A 369 1.23 3.69 14.71
N ARG A 370 1.25 2.79 15.69
CA ARG A 370 1.15 3.13 17.12
C ARG A 370 2.45 2.76 17.79
N ARG A 371 3.12 3.73 18.33
CA ARG A 371 4.37 3.50 19.03
C ARG A 371 4.13 2.69 20.29
N ALA A 372 5.07 1.80 20.59
CA ALA A 372 5.07 1.08 21.86
C ALA A 372 4.99 2.08 23.04
N GLY A 373 4.05 1.82 23.94
CA GLY A 373 3.78 2.71 25.08
C GLY A 373 2.91 3.93 24.76
N SER A 374 2.48 4.15 23.51
CA SER A 374 1.48 5.15 23.15
C SER A 374 0.06 4.58 23.17
N GLU A 375 -0.87 5.38 23.62
CA GLU A 375 -2.31 5.10 23.57
C GLU A 375 -2.95 5.59 22.26
N GLU A 376 -2.18 6.24 21.39
CA GLU A 376 -2.69 6.90 20.21
C GLU A 376 -2.00 6.37 18.95
N TRP A 377 -2.82 6.14 17.92
CA TRP A 377 -2.33 5.90 16.56
C TRP A 377 -1.92 7.22 15.90
N ASP A 378 -0.80 7.18 15.18
CA ASP A 378 -0.39 8.30 14.33
C ASP A 378 -1.39 8.52 13.19
N MET A 379 -1.29 9.66 12.51
CA MET A 379 -2.09 9.91 11.31
C MET A 379 -1.70 8.94 10.19
N PRO A 380 -2.66 8.45 9.39
CA PRO A 380 -2.37 7.54 8.31
C PRO A 380 -1.52 8.18 7.23
N GLU A 381 -0.65 7.38 6.64
CA GLU A 381 0.21 7.78 5.55
C GLU A 381 0.19 6.73 4.43
N PRO A 382 0.37 7.14 3.16
CA PRO A 382 0.35 6.20 2.08
C PRO A 382 1.54 5.25 2.16
N TRP A 383 1.30 3.98 1.92
CA TRP A 383 2.35 3.03 1.64
C TRP A 383 3.15 3.53 0.44
N PRO A 384 4.51 3.52 0.47
CA PRO A 384 5.31 4.17 -0.58
C PRO A 384 5.25 3.47 -1.94
N ILE A 385 4.18 2.77 -2.24
CA ILE A 385 3.84 2.23 -3.54
C ILE A 385 2.50 2.82 -3.93
N PHE A 386 2.53 3.95 -4.58
CA PHE A 386 1.37 4.39 -5.31
C PHE A 386 1.43 3.68 -6.66
N ALA A 387 0.47 2.91 -6.97
CA ALA A 387 0.36 2.36 -8.30
C ALA A 387 -1.06 2.60 -8.77
N ASP A 388 -1.16 3.15 -9.94
CA ASP A 388 -2.41 3.26 -10.67
C ASP A 388 -2.97 1.87 -11.06
N ALA A 389 -2.67 0.86 -10.26
CA ALA A 389 -3.03 -0.55 -10.43
C ALA A 389 -4.13 -1.03 -9.48
N GLY A 390 -4.67 -0.13 -8.66
CA GLY A 390 -5.62 -0.51 -7.63
C GLY A 390 -5.01 -1.50 -6.64
N LEU A 391 -4.14 -1.02 -5.75
CA LEU A 391 -3.54 -1.84 -4.71
C LEU A 391 -4.60 -2.37 -3.76
N ALA A 392 -4.53 -3.64 -3.41
CA ALA A 392 -5.53 -4.32 -2.60
C ALA A 392 -4.91 -5.27 -1.58
N ALA A 393 -5.68 -5.60 -0.57
CA ALA A 393 -5.43 -6.67 0.37
C ALA A 393 -4.01 -6.65 0.99
N PRO A 394 -3.63 -5.59 1.72
CA PRO A 394 -2.35 -5.58 2.42
C PRO A 394 -2.31 -6.70 3.46
N VAL A 395 -1.14 -7.33 3.60
CA VAL A 395 -0.85 -8.28 4.65
C VAL A 395 0.51 -7.97 5.24
N ILE A 396 0.59 -7.82 6.55
CA ILE A 396 1.84 -7.60 7.27
C ILE A 396 2.12 -8.86 8.09
N TRP A 397 3.34 -9.36 8.01
CA TRP A 397 3.73 -10.54 8.75
C TRP A 397 5.15 -10.40 9.31
N ASN A 398 5.26 -10.52 10.63
CA ASN A 398 6.54 -10.56 11.33
C ASN A 398 6.97 -12.03 11.44
N ASP A 399 8.00 -12.40 10.68
CA ASP A 399 8.45 -13.77 10.55
C ASP A 399 9.01 -14.31 11.87
N PRO A 400 8.39 -15.33 12.48
CA PRO A 400 8.83 -15.88 13.76
C PRO A 400 10.25 -16.47 13.72
N ALA A 401 10.73 -16.91 12.55
CA ALA A 401 12.09 -17.43 12.41
C ALA A 401 13.18 -16.35 12.56
N HIS A 402 12.81 -15.09 12.44
CA HIS A 402 13.73 -13.95 12.48
C HIS A 402 13.48 -12.98 13.66
N GLN A 403 12.58 -13.31 14.59
CA GLN A 403 12.22 -12.43 15.72
C GLN A 403 13.38 -12.12 16.67
N SER A 404 14.38 -13.00 16.75
CA SER A 404 15.58 -12.76 17.57
C SER A 404 16.57 -11.76 16.96
N GLN A 405 16.38 -11.41 15.68
CA GLN A 405 17.24 -10.44 15.00
C GLN A 405 16.78 -9.02 15.37
N PRO A 406 17.70 -8.08 15.58
CA PRO A 406 17.34 -6.68 15.73
C PRO A 406 16.52 -6.19 14.52
N GLY A 407 15.29 -5.68 14.76
CA GLY A 407 14.41 -5.25 13.70
C GLY A 407 13.63 -6.37 12.99
N GLY A 408 13.90 -7.62 13.31
CA GLY A 408 13.21 -8.79 12.76
C GLY A 408 13.36 -8.96 11.25
N LYS A 409 12.44 -9.71 10.64
CA LYS A 409 12.17 -9.70 9.22
C LYS A 409 10.66 -9.57 9.03
N ILE A 410 10.25 -8.41 8.57
CA ILE A 410 8.85 -8.08 8.36
C ILE A 410 8.57 -8.19 6.87
N TRP A 411 7.55 -8.93 6.52
CA TRP A 411 7.05 -9.03 5.15
C TRP A 411 5.80 -8.18 5.02
N PHE A 412 5.71 -7.43 3.94
CA PHE A 412 4.52 -6.71 3.56
C PHE A 412 4.08 -7.20 2.19
N PHE A 413 2.94 -7.86 2.12
CA PHE A 413 2.35 -8.36 0.88
C PHE A 413 1.18 -7.48 0.47
N TRP A 414 0.93 -7.42 -0.84
CA TRP A 414 -0.26 -6.79 -1.41
C TRP A 414 -0.64 -7.45 -2.73
N GLY A 415 -1.90 -7.25 -3.12
CA GLY A 415 -2.42 -7.67 -4.40
C GLY A 415 -2.68 -6.50 -5.34
N PHE A 416 -3.06 -6.84 -6.55
CA PHE A 416 -3.44 -5.89 -7.59
C PHE A 416 -4.85 -6.23 -8.06
N ALA A 417 -5.84 -5.48 -7.63
CA ALA A 417 -7.22 -5.78 -7.93
C ALA A 417 -7.52 -5.74 -9.45
N ARG A 418 -6.72 -4.99 -10.22
CA ARG A 418 -7.02 -4.66 -11.60
C ARG A 418 -5.85 -4.69 -12.58
N LEU A 419 -4.69 -5.16 -12.18
CA LEU A 419 -3.55 -5.31 -13.09
C LEU A 419 -3.76 -6.53 -13.98
N ILE A 420 -3.72 -6.34 -15.31
CA ILE A 420 -3.80 -7.44 -16.28
C ILE A 420 -2.57 -8.34 -16.13
N GLY A 421 -2.81 -9.64 -16.00
CA GLY A 421 -1.74 -10.61 -15.81
C GLY A 421 -0.98 -10.41 -14.50
N ALA A 422 -1.62 -9.77 -13.50
CA ALA A 422 -1.04 -9.62 -12.18
C ALA A 422 -0.63 -10.98 -11.61
N PRO A 423 0.53 -11.06 -10.93
CA PRO A 423 0.86 -12.22 -10.12
C PRO A 423 -0.12 -12.35 -8.95
N PRO A 424 -0.16 -13.49 -8.25
CA PRO A 424 -1.06 -13.67 -7.12
C PRO A 424 -0.87 -12.62 -6.01
N PHE A 425 0.33 -12.09 -5.88
CA PHE A 425 0.73 -11.03 -4.93
C PHE A 425 2.09 -10.45 -5.30
N ALA A 426 2.42 -9.33 -4.69
CA ALA A 426 3.79 -8.81 -4.58
C ALA A 426 4.16 -8.65 -3.12
N TRP A 427 5.45 -8.44 -2.81
CA TRP A 427 5.89 -8.16 -1.45
C TRP A 427 7.15 -7.30 -1.41
N ALA A 428 7.36 -6.70 -0.24
CA ALA A 428 8.62 -6.10 0.19
C ALA A 428 8.95 -6.56 1.60
N THR A 429 10.21 -6.43 2.01
CA THR A 429 10.66 -6.79 3.35
C THR A 429 11.35 -5.64 4.05
N SER A 430 11.25 -5.63 5.39
CA SER A 430 11.96 -4.72 6.26
C SER A 430 12.73 -5.52 7.33
N ASN A 431 13.92 -5.05 7.68
CA ASN A 431 14.73 -5.61 8.77
C ASN A 431 15.00 -4.56 9.88
N ASP A 432 14.25 -3.47 9.89
CA ASP A 432 14.43 -2.34 10.78
C ASP A 432 13.09 -1.82 11.34
N ASN A 433 12.20 -2.76 11.72
CA ASN A 433 10.86 -2.46 12.25
C ASN A 433 10.00 -1.61 11.30
N GLY A 434 10.11 -1.83 10.00
CA GLY A 434 9.32 -1.10 9.00
C GLY A 434 9.76 0.35 8.79
N ALA A 435 10.99 0.73 9.21
CA ALA A 435 11.54 2.06 8.93
C ALA A 435 11.97 2.20 7.47
N THR A 436 12.55 1.14 6.90
CA THR A 436 12.88 1.05 5.48
C THR A 436 12.43 -0.27 4.90
N TRP A 437 12.24 -0.30 3.60
CA TRP A 437 11.70 -1.44 2.88
C TRP A 437 12.57 -1.75 1.64
N SER A 438 12.67 -3.03 1.31
CA SER A 438 13.29 -3.48 0.07
C SER A 438 12.52 -2.96 -1.15
N ALA A 439 13.13 -3.05 -2.33
CA ALA A 439 12.36 -3.00 -3.57
C ALA A 439 11.27 -4.07 -3.54
N ALA A 440 10.19 -3.82 -4.26
CA ALA A 440 9.10 -4.77 -4.37
C ALA A 440 9.50 -5.95 -5.28
N HIS A 441 9.03 -7.14 -4.90
CA HIS A 441 9.28 -8.39 -5.60
C HIS A 441 7.97 -9.00 -6.09
N PHE A 442 8.03 -9.71 -7.20
CA PHE A 442 7.00 -10.61 -7.68
C PHE A 442 7.43 -12.07 -7.48
N PRO A 443 6.49 -13.00 -7.24
CA PRO A 443 6.82 -14.42 -7.14
C PRO A 443 7.28 -14.99 -8.47
N GLU A 444 8.37 -15.72 -8.47
CA GLU A 444 8.69 -16.65 -9.54
C GLU A 444 7.84 -17.91 -9.35
N LEU A 445 7.10 -18.27 -10.41
CA LEU A 445 6.13 -19.37 -10.40
C LEU A 445 6.54 -20.44 -11.43
N PRO A 446 7.48 -21.33 -11.09
CA PRO A 446 8.08 -22.29 -12.04
C PRO A 446 7.15 -23.42 -12.46
N GLN A 447 5.99 -23.57 -11.82
CA GLN A 447 5.02 -24.63 -12.04
C GLN A 447 3.76 -24.11 -12.73
N PRO A 448 3.00 -24.94 -13.44
CA PRO A 448 1.64 -24.59 -13.80
C PRO A 448 0.82 -24.27 -12.56
N ILE A 449 0.15 -23.15 -12.56
CA ILE A 449 -0.64 -22.64 -11.43
C ILE A 449 -2.11 -22.67 -11.77
N GLY A 450 -2.94 -22.89 -10.76
CA GLY A 450 -4.38 -22.83 -10.88
C GLY A 450 -4.89 -21.38 -10.96
N ARG A 451 -6.21 -21.26 -11.08
CA ARG A 451 -6.86 -19.93 -11.08
C ARG A 451 -6.74 -19.25 -9.73
N TYR A 452 -6.35 -18.02 -9.72
CA TYR A 452 -6.23 -17.17 -8.52
C TYR A 452 -6.79 -15.77 -8.77
N VAL A 453 -6.99 -15.04 -7.69
CA VAL A 453 -7.20 -13.58 -7.69
C VAL A 453 -5.98 -12.96 -7.01
N SER A 454 -5.45 -11.88 -7.55
CA SER A 454 -4.34 -11.14 -6.94
C SER A 454 -4.79 -10.42 -5.66
N GLN A 455 -5.11 -11.20 -4.67
CA GLN A 455 -5.66 -10.76 -3.39
C GLN A 455 -5.16 -11.67 -2.26
N PRO A 456 -3.99 -11.37 -1.67
CA PRO A 456 -3.48 -12.10 -0.52
C PRO A 456 -4.42 -11.99 0.68
N ILE A 457 -4.39 -13.02 1.53
CA ILE A 457 -5.25 -13.10 2.71
C ILE A 457 -4.38 -12.98 3.96
N ASN A 458 -4.91 -12.34 4.98
CA ASN A 458 -4.23 -11.94 6.22
C ASN A 458 -3.76 -13.09 7.14
N SER A 459 -3.34 -14.20 6.60
CA SER A 459 -2.80 -15.32 7.37
C SER A 459 -1.58 -15.92 6.68
N VAL A 460 -0.43 -15.33 6.91
CA VAL A 460 0.86 -15.90 6.54
C VAL A 460 1.38 -16.71 7.72
N VAL A 461 1.80 -17.93 7.47
CA VAL A 461 2.29 -18.82 8.52
C VAL A 461 3.56 -19.54 8.08
N ARG A 462 4.48 -19.76 9.03
CA ARG A 462 5.63 -20.65 8.83
C ARG A 462 5.25 -22.06 9.28
N GLY A 463 5.41 -23.02 8.37
CA GLY A 463 5.11 -24.41 8.63
C GLY A 463 6.19 -25.11 9.46
N PRO A 464 5.86 -26.30 9.99
CA PRO A 464 6.81 -27.15 10.72
C PRO A 464 7.97 -27.63 9.85
N ASP A 465 7.83 -27.56 8.53
CA ASP A 465 8.88 -27.83 7.53
C ASP A 465 9.79 -26.64 7.27
N GLY A 466 9.55 -25.50 7.93
CA GLY A 466 10.29 -24.24 7.75
C GLY A 466 9.83 -23.41 6.56
N ALA A 467 8.92 -23.90 5.72
CA ALA A 467 8.39 -23.15 4.60
C ALA A 467 7.36 -22.11 5.04
N VAL A 468 7.17 -21.07 4.23
CA VAL A 468 6.14 -20.05 4.43
C VAL A 468 4.94 -20.38 3.55
N TYR A 469 3.75 -20.28 4.14
CA TYR A 469 2.47 -20.51 3.48
C TYR A 469 1.63 -19.25 3.50
N MET A 470 1.01 -18.91 2.36
CA MET A 470 0.13 -17.75 2.22
C MET A 470 -1.06 -18.08 1.31
N PRO A 471 -2.30 -17.84 1.75
CA PRO A 471 -3.47 -18.02 0.91
C PRO A 471 -3.76 -16.77 0.06
N THR A 472 -4.33 -17.01 -1.12
CA THR A 472 -5.01 -16.00 -1.93
C THR A 472 -6.39 -16.49 -2.34
N ASP A 473 -7.25 -15.58 -2.75
CA ASP A 473 -8.52 -15.94 -3.34
C ASP A 473 -8.35 -16.67 -4.69
N SER A 474 -9.39 -17.39 -5.10
CA SER A 474 -9.51 -18.00 -6.41
C SER A 474 -10.84 -17.62 -7.07
N THR A 475 -10.87 -17.66 -8.41
CA THR A 475 -12.10 -17.52 -9.19
C THR A 475 -12.85 -18.84 -9.33
N GLY A 476 -12.30 -19.95 -8.85
CA GLY A 476 -12.91 -21.28 -8.92
C GLY A 476 -14.04 -21.48 -7.92
N ARG A 477 -14.73 -22.59 -8.07
CA ARG A 477 -15.69 -23.10 -7.10
C ARG A 477 -15.24 -24.45 -6.56
N ASP A 478 -15.65 -24.74 -5.34
CA ASP A 478 -15.42 -26.03 -4.72
C ASP A 478 -16.12 -27.14 -5.52
N PRO A 479 -15.40 -28.19 -5.96
CA PRO A 479 -16.00 -29.30 -6.66
C PRO A 479 -17.04 -30.05 -5.84
N ASP A 480 -16.96 -30.01 -4.51
CA ASP A 480 -17.92 -30.63 -3.61
C ASP A 480 -19.18 -29.79 -3.39
N GLY A 481 -19.30 -28.64 -4.06
CA GLY A 481 -20.48 -27.79 -4.01
C GLY A 481 -20.53 -26.81 -2.82
N ASN A 482 -19.49 -26.74 -2.00
CA ASN A 482 -19.46 -25.89 -0.78
C ASN A 482 -19.18 -24.41 -1.06
N GLY A 483 -19.26 -23.96 -2.30
CA GLY A 483 -19.16 -22.55 -2.70
C GLY A 483 -17.81 -22.16 -3.31
N SER A 484 -17.26 -21.02 -2.87
CA SER A 484 -15.97 -20.49 -3.35
C SER A 484 -14.76 -21.20 -2.73
N ILE A 485 -13.57 -20.92 -3.25
CA ILE A 485 -12.31 -21.53 -2.82
C ILE A 485 -11.19 -20.51 -2.69
N SER A 486 -10.14 -20.88 -1.93
CA SER A 486 -8.85 -20.18 -1.89
C SER A 486 -7.72 -21.10 -2.33
N VAL A 487 -6.63 -20.52 -2.81
CA VAL A 487 -5.37 -21.16 -3.16
C VAL A 487 -4.37 -20.91 -2.04
N VAL A 488 -3.57 -21.90 -1.70
CA VAL A 488 -2.45 -21.76 -0.77
C VAL A 488 -1.13 -21.83 -1.53
N TRP A 489 -0.30 -20.83 -1.34
CA TRP A 489 1.04 -20.71 -1.91
C TRP A 489 2.09 -21.09 -0.89
N LYS A 490 3.18 -21.71 -1.34
CA LYS A 490 4.29 -22.17 -0.49
C LYS A 490 5.62 -21.71 -1.04
N THR A 491 6.50 -21.21 -0.17
CA THR A 491 7.92 -20.98 -0.46
C THR A 491 8.80 -21.63 0.59
N ALA A 492 9.88 -22.30 0.14
CA ALA A 492 10.89 -22.91 1.00
C ALA A 492 12.25 -22.19 0.93
N ASP A 493 12.36 -21.13 0.14
CA ASP A 493 13.60 -20.41 -0.19
C ASP A 493 13.53 -18.90 0.09
N GLU A 494 12.76 -18.54 1.14
CA GLU A 494 12.60 -17.17 1.60
C GLU A 494 12.01 -16.24 0.50
N GLY A 495 11.07 -16.77 -0.28
CA GLY A 495 10.30 -15.99 -1.25
C GLY A 495 10.90 -15.93 -2.66
N LYS A 496 12.05 -16.54 -2.93
CA LYS A 496 12.63 -16.53 -4.29
C LYS A 496 11.71 -17.25 -5.28
N THR A 497 11.23 -18.42 -4.89
CA THR A 497 10.25 -19.17 -5.67
C THR A 497 9.01 -19.48 -4.85
N TRP A 498 7.87 -19.49 -5.50
CA TRP A 498 6.59 -19.85 -4.90
C TRP A 498 5.89 -20.92 -5.73
N SER A 499 5.22 -21.84 -5.08
CA SER A 499 4.44 -22.88 -5.71
C SER A 499 3.00 -22.89 -5.19
N ASP A 500 2.06 -23.18 -6.08
CA ASP A 500 0.70 -23.58 -5.72
C ASP A 500 0.77 -24.96 -5.06
N THR A 501 0.22 -25.11 -3.85
CA THR A 501 0.22 -26.40 -3.14
C THR A 501 -0.62 -27.47 -3.83
N GLY A 502 -1.51 -27.07 -4.75
CA GLY A 502 -2.34 -27.96 -5.56
C GLY A 502 -3.76 -28.16 -5.01
N GLY A 503 -3.95 -28.18 -3.70
CA GLY A 503 -5.25 -28.30 -3.06
C GLY A 503 -6.05 -27.00 -3.06
N ARG A 504 -7.35 -27.10 -2.75
CA ARG A 504 -8.26 -25.96 -2.65
C ARG A 504 -9.08 -26.06 -1.37
N THR A 505 -9.12 -24.95 -0.63
CA THR A 505 -9.92 -24.83 0.59
C THR A 505 -11.40 -24.63 0.23
N ALA A 506 -12.29 -24.71 1.20
CA ALA A 506 -13.66 -24.22 1.07
C ALA A 506 -13.73 -22.77 1.56
N GLY A 507 -14.22 -21.83 0.71
CA GLY A 507 -14.39 -20.41 1.02
C GLY A 507 -13.34 -19.49 0.41
N ARG A 508 -13.79 -18.31 -0.02
CA ARG A 508 -12.92 -17.17 -0.31
C ARG A 508 -12.47 -16.54 1.01
N HIS A 509 -11.31 -15.91 0.99
CA HIS A 509 -10.71 -15.32 2.19
C HIS A 509 -10.48 -16.34 3.33
N THR A 510 -10.14 -17.58 2.98
CA THR A 510 -9.77 -18.61 3.95
C THR A 510 -8.53 -18.19 4.73
N THR A 511 -8.64 -18.12 6.05
CA THR A 511 -7.50 -17.92 6.94
C THR A 511 -6.90 -19.28 7.33
N ILE A 512 -5.57 -19.39 7.38
CA ILE A 512 -4.86 -20.63 7.63
C ILE A 512 -4.04 -20.59 8.92
N VAL A 513 -3.90 -21.73 9.58
CA VAL A 513 -3.05 -21.90 10.76
C VAL A 513 -2.61 -23.36 10.88
N PHE A 514 -1.43 -23.62 11.40
CA PHE A 514 -1.00 -24.99 11.70
C PHE A 514 -1.57 -25.47 13.05
N ALA A 515 -2.12 -26.67 13.07
CA ALA A 515 -2.51 -27.39 14.26
C ALA A 515 -1.27 -27.94 15.01
N LYS A 516 -1.45 -28.31 16.28
CA LYS A 516 -0.37 -28.90 17.11
C LYS A 516 0.15 -30.22 16.55
N ASN A 517 -0.70 -30.98 15.87
CA ASN A 517 -0.34 -32.23 15.18
C ASN A 517 0.29 -32.00 13.79
N ARG A 518 0.58 -30.73 13.41
CA ARG A 518 1.18 -30.29 12.15
C ARG A 518 0.23 -30.25 10.94
N ASP A 519 -1.05 -30.55 11.10
CA ASP A 519 -2.04 -30.37 10.04
C ASP A 519 -2.20 -28.88 9.73
N LEU A 520 -2.43 -28.57 8.46
CA LEU A 520 -2.79 -27.23 8.04
C LEU A 520 -4.31 -27.07 8.08
N LEU A 521 -4.78 -26.15 8.90
CA LEU A 521 -6.20 -25.83 9.05
C LEU A 521 -6.53 -24.58 8.22
N GLY A 522 -7.62 -24.64 7.46
CA GLY A 522 -8.16 -23.51 6.69
C GLY A 522 -9.58 -23.22 7.13
N PHE A 523 -9.78 -22.09 7.81
CA PHE A 523 -11.11 -21.62 8.21
C PHE A 523 -11.71 -20.84 7.05
N GLY A 524 -12.79 -21.35 6.48
CA GLY A 524 -13.42 -20.83 5.28
C GLY A 524 -13.98 -19.43 5.48
N GLY A 525 -13.88 -18.63 4.44
CA GLY A 525 -14.39 -17.27 4.42
C GLY A 525 -15.72 -17.17 3.68
N LYS A 526 -15.94 -16.01 3.08
CA LYS A 526 -17.22 -15.66 2.43
C LYS A 526 -17.59 -16.58 1.26
N ASN A 527 -18.89 -16.65 1.00
CA ASN A 527 -19.51 -17.36 -0.11
C ASN A 527 -19.27 -18.89 -0.10
N SER A 528 -19.19 -19.46 1.08
CA SER A 528 -19.11 -20.91 1.28
C SER A 528 -19.81 -21.33 2.55
N GLU A 529 -20.41 -22.49 2.52
CA GLU A 529 -21.08 -23.09 3.65
C GLU A 529 -21.10 -24.61 3.56
N ILE A 530 -21.20 -25.27 4.70
CA ILE A 530 -21.57 -26.67 4.86
C ILE A 530 -22.76 -26.68 5.83
N ASN A 531 -23.95 -27.02 5.36
CA ASN A 531 -25.18 -27.05 6.17
C ASN A 531 -25.49 -25.73 6.93
N GLY A 532 -25.11 -24.56 6.39
CA GLY A 532 -25.26 -23.25 7.02
C GLY A 532 -24.13 -22.84 7.95
N HIS A 533 -23.12 -23.70 8.13
CA HIS A 533 -21.93 -23.45 8.93
C HIS A 533 -20.76 -22.96 8.09
N MET A 534 -19.90 -22.15 8.65
CA MET A 534 -18.61 -21.81 8.07
C MET A 534 -17.77 -23.10 7.93
N PRO A 535 -17.16 -23.36 6.76
CA PRO A 535 -16.35 -24.55 6.56
C PRO A 535 -15.02 -24.52 7.32
N LEU A 536 -14.55 -25.68 7.77
CA LEU A 536 -13.18 -25.98 8.13
C LEU A 536 -12.59 -26.94 7.09
N ALA A 537 -11.50 -26.58 6.48
CA ALA A 537 -10.71 -27.44 5.63
C ALA A 537 -9.44 -27.88 6.37
N THR A 538 -9.16 -29.19 6.42
CA THR A 538 -7.97 -29.76 7.07
C THR A 538 -7.11 -30.46 6.03
N SER A 539 -5.83 -30.13 5.99
CA SER A 539 -4.84 -30.78 5.13
C SER A 539 -3.79 -31.48 5.99
N HIS A 540 -3.54 -32.74 5.67
CA HIS A 540 -2.52 -33.60 6.31
C HIS A 540 -1.23 -33.70 5.47
N ASP A 541 -1.17 -33.00 4.34
CA ASP A 541 -0.15 -33.13 3.30
C ASP A 541 0.33 -31.76 2.75
N ASP A 542 0.42 -30.78 3.65
CA ASP A 542 0.93 -29.43 3.35
C ASP A 542 0.11 -28.66 2.29
N GLY A 543 -1.20 -28.84 2.28
CA GLY A 543 -2.12 -28.12 1.40
C GLY A 543 -2.36 -28.79 0.04
N LYS A 544 -1.85 -29.99 -0.21
CA LYS A 544 -2.07 -30.69 -1.47
C LYS A 544 -3.48 -31.25 -1.60
N THR A 545 -4.03 -31.76 -0.48
CA THR A 545 -5.43 -32.19 -0.40
C THR A 545 -6.10 -31.65 0.86
N TRP A 546 -7.44 -31.52 0.83
CA TRP A 546 -8.21 -30.94 1.93
C TRP A 546 -9.45 -31.79 2.23
N VAL A 547 -9.63 -32.12 3.48
CA VAL A 547 -10.85 -32.69 4.04
C VAL A 547 -11.69 -31.56 4.62
N LYS A 548 -12.96 -31.48 4.27
CA LYS A 548 -13.86 -30.37 4.63
C LYS A 548 -14.88 -30.84 5.66
N SER A 549 -15.15 -29.99 6.65
CA SER A 549 -16.10 -30.24 7.74
C SER A 549 -16.76 -28.93 8.18
N GLU A 550 -17.76 -29.04 9.05
CA GLU A 550 -18.45 -27.90 9.64
C GLU A 550 -17.66 -27.32 10.82
N THR A 551 -17.77 -26.00 11.04
CA THR A 551 -17.41 -25.33 12.30
C THR A 551 -18.66 -25.03 13.09
N PRO A 552 -18.58 -24.66 14.39
CA PRO A 552 -19.73 -24.14 15.14
C PRO A 552 -20.11 -22.67 14.82
N PHE A 553 -19.52 -22.10 13.78
CA PHE A 553 -19.69 -20.71 13.40
C PHE A 553 -20.67 -20.57 12.24
N ASP A 554 -21.38 -19.43 12.20
CA ASP A 554 -22.25 -19.09 11.09
C ASP A 554 -21.47 -18.89 9.78
N GLU A 555 -22.13 -19.13 8.63
CA GLU A 555 -21.58 -18.76 7.32
C GLU A 555 -21.24 -17.26 7.26
N LEU A 556 -20.22 -16.89 6.51
CA LEU A 556 -19.81 -15.50 6.34
C LEU A 556 -20.41 -14.87 5.08
N ARG A 557 -20.86 -13.62 5.20
CA ARG A 557 -21.34 -12.80 4.08
C ARG A 557 -20.19 -12.32 3.19
N SER A 558 -20.55 -11.75 2.05
CA SER A 558 -19.58 -11.28 1.04
C SER A 558 -18.67 -10.12 1.51
N GLY A 559 -19.02 -9.45 2.59
CA GLY A 559 -18.26 -8.33 3.16
C GLY A 559 -17.43 -8.68 4.38
N GLU A 560 -17.27 -9.97 4.68
CA GLU A 560 -16.70 -10.46 5.93
C GLU A 560 -15.51 -11.38 5.65
N ARG A 561 -14.53 -11.38 6.54
CA ARG A 561 -13.35 -12.23 6.51
C ARG A 561 -12.98 -12.61 7.93
N PRO A 562 -12.79 -13.91 8.24
CA PRO A 562 -12.35 -14.32 9.57
C PRO A 562 -10.85 -14.06 9.73
N SER A 563 -10.39 -14.00 10.97
CA SER A 563 -8.98 -14.10 11.31
C SER A 563 -8.79 -15.17 12.38
N VAL A 564 -7.85 -16.08 12.14
CA VAL A 564 -7.46 -17.12 13.09
C VAL A 564 -5.97 -17.05 13.30
N ILE A 565 -5.54 -17.02 14.57
CA ILE A 565 -4.13 -17.06 14.94
C ILE A 565 -3.90 -18.08 16.05
N ARG A 566 -2.67 -18.59 16.12
CA ARG A 566 -2.23 -19.36 17.29
C ARG A 566 -1.60 -18.42 18.31
N LEU A 567 -2.16 -18.44 19.51
CA LEU A 567 -1.64 -17.67 20.64
C LEU A 567 -0.43 -18.37 21.26
N LYS A 568 0.35 -17.62 22.02
CA LYS A 568 1.51 -18.13 22.79
C LYS A 568 1.11 -19.15 23.84
N SER A 569 -0.12 -19.11 24.33
CA SER A 569 -0.71 -20.15 25.21
C SER A 569 -0.89 -21.49 24.51
N GLY A 570 -0.77 -21.52 23.17
CA GLY A 570 -1.07 -22.67 22.34
C GLY A 570 -2.54 -22.83 21.96
N ARG A 571 -3.43 -21.90 22.40
CA ARG A 571 -4.82 -21.84 21.96
C ARG A 571 -4.93 -21.24 20.55
N LEU A 572 -5.98 -21.63 19.84
CA LEU A 572 -6.42 -20.87 18.67
C LEU A 572 -7.31 -19.71 19.14
N PHE A 573 -7.09 -18.53 18.56
CA PHE A 573 -7.98 -17.40 18.68
C PHE A 573 -8.64 -17.14 17.33
N PHE A 574 -9.94 -16.90 17.36
CA PHE A 574 -10.77 -16.63 16.18
C PHE A 574 -11.51 -15.32 16.35
N VAL A 575 -11.69 -14.56 15.29
CA VAL A 575 -12.55 -13.36 15.24
C VAL A 575 -13.23 -13.26 13.87
N ALA A 576 -14.54 -13.00 13.89
CA ALA A 576 -15.37 -12.73 12.70
C ALA A 576 -16.71 -12.10 13.08
N ASP A 577 -17.45 -11.65 12.05
CA ASP A 577 -18.87 -11.31 12.18
C ASP A 577 -19.74 -12.56 11.98
N PHE A 578 -20.86 -12.62 12.70
CA PHE A 578 -21.92 -13.61 12.50
C PHE A 578 -23.20 -12.86 12.09
N ASN A 579 -23.39 -12.75 10.79
CA ASN A 579 -24.53 -12.08 10.17
C ASN A 579 -25.01 -12.91 8.97
N PRO A 580 -25.48 -14.15 9.17
CA PRO A 580 -25.80 -15.07 8.09
C PRO A 580 -26.94 -14.55 7.20
N ARG A 581 -26.94 -14.98 5.94
CA ARG A 581 -27.96 -14.60 4.97
C ARG A 581 -29.26 -15.38 5.11
N LYS A 582 -29.21 -16.54 5.76
CA LYS A 582 -30.33 -17.47 5.89
C LYS A 582 -31.07 -17.26 7.21
N GLU A 583 -32.34 -17.61 7.26
CA GLU A 583 -33.19 -17.50 8.45
C GLU A 583 -32.73 -18.33 9.65
N LYS A 584 -31.86 -19.32 9.42
CA LYS A 584 -31.28 -20.12 10.51
C LYS A 584 -29.96 -19.52 10.96
N HIS A 585 -29.98 -18.80 12.04
CA HIS A 585 -28.83 -18.26 12.73
C HIS A 585 -28.41 -19.24 13.84
N LEU A 586 -27.11 -19.56 13.91
CA LEU A 586 -26.53 -20.29 15.04
C LEU A 586 -26.34 -19.34 16.24
N HIS A 587 -26.03 -18.08 15.95
CA HIS A 587 -25.78 -17.02 16.93
C HIS A 587 -26.59 -15.76 16.60
N LYS A 588 -26.73 -14.86 17.57
CA LYS A 588 -27.26 -13.51 17.31
C LYS A 588 -26.32 -12.74 16.42
N ASP A 589 -26.87 -11.88 15.55
CA ASP A 589 -26.07 -10.99 14.72
C ASP A 589 -25.07 -10.18 15.55
N GLY A 590 -23.84 -10.04 15.07
CA GLY A 590 -22.79 -9.25 15.69
C GLY A 590 -21.39 -9.78 15.42
N SER A 591 -20.42 -9.16 16.05
CA SER A 591 -19.01 -9.53 15.98
C SER A 591 -18.65 -10.42 17.17
N TYR A 592 -17.82 -11.43 16.91
CA TYR A 592 -17.49 -12.47 17.90
C TYR A 592 -16.01 -12.78 17.90
N VAL A 593 -15.52 -13.16 19.08
CA VAL A 593 -14.22 -13.78 19.29
C VAL A 593 -14.41 -15.15 19.90
N ALA A 594 -13.44 -16.05 19.68
CA ALA A 594 -13.49 -17.39 20.26
C ALA A 594 -12.10 -17.94 20.55
N LEU A 595 -12.02 -18.84 21.54
CA LEU A 595 -10.82 -19.56 21.93
C LEU A 595 -11.03 -21.06 21.82
N SER A 596 -10.03 -21.78 21.29
CA SER A 596 -9.99 -23.25 21.25
C SER A 596 -8.70 -23.80 21.84
N ASN A 597 -8.81 -24.79 22.70
CA ASN A 597 -7.68 -25.53 23.31
C ASN A 597 -7.23 -26.75 22.47
N ASP A 598 -8.06 -27.21 21.56
CA ASP A 598 -8.00 -28.52 20.89
C ASP A 598 -8.00 -28.39 19.36
N ASP A 599 -7.34 -27.33 18.88
CA ASP A 599 -7.15 -27.06 17.44
C ASP A 599 -8.48 -26.96 16.66
N GLY A 600 -9.46 -26.28 17.27
CA GLY A 600 -10.71 -25.94 16.58
C GLY A 600 -11.84 -26.96 16.68
N LYS A 601 -11.69 -28.00 17.51
CA LYS A 601 -12.75 -28.98 17.75
C LYS A 601 -13.83 -28.42 18.69
N ASN A 602 -13.42 -27.73 19.75
CA ASN A 602 -14.30 -27.06 20.70
C ASN A 602 -13.89 -25.59 20.88
N TRP A 603 -14.89 -24.72 21.07
CA TRP A 603 -14.69 -23.29 21.17
C TRP A 603 -15.46 -22.66 22.33
N THR A 604 -14.79 -21.78 23.07
CA THR A 604 -15.45 -20.80 23.93
C THR A 604 -15.68 -19.55 23.11
N ILE A 605 -16.94 -19.19 22.89
CA ILE A 605 -17.35 -18.09 21.99
C ILE A 605 -17.88 -16.92 22.82
N LYS A 606 -17.40 -15.71 22.57
CA LYS A 606 -17.85 -14.47 23.21
C LYS A 606 -18.18 -13.40 22.19
N ARG A 607 -19.32 -12.74 22.37
CA ARG A 607 -19.71 -11.59 21.54
C ARG A 607 -18.93 -10.35 21.96
N LEU A 608 -18.47 -9.58 20.99
CA LEU A 608 -17.88 -8.26 21.22
C LEU A 608 -18.96 -7.26 21.66
N PRO A 609 -18.62 -6.19 22.41
CA PRO A 609 -19.54 -5.15 22.78
C PRO A 609 -20.30 -4.56 21.60
N ALA A 610 -21.55 -4.14 21.82
CA ALA A 610 -22.43 -3.63 20.77
C ALA A 610 -21.93 -2.33 20.10
N SER A 611 -20.95 -1.65 20.70
CA SER A 611 -20.26 -0.51 20.09
C SER A 611 -19.46 -0.91 18.84
N ILE A 612 -19.05 -2.18 18.73
CA ILE A 612 -18.43 -2.75 17.54
C ILE A 612 -19.52 -3.30 16.63
N LEU A 613 -19.92 -2.52 15.65
CA LEU A 613 -21.00 -2.88 14.72
C LEU A 613 -20.61 -4.02 13.79
N THR A 614 -19.35 -4.04 13.34
CA THR A 614 -18.77 -5.07 12.47
C THR A 614 -17.26 -5.08 12.62
N VAL A 615 -16.65 -6.25 12.55
CA VAL A 615 -15.19 -6.36 12.37
C VAL A 615 -14.82 -6.41 10.89
N GLY A 616 -15.76 -6.77 10.01
CA GLY A 616 -15.60 -6.75 8.55
C GLY A 616 -14.48 -7.67 8.05
N TYR A 617 -13.55 -7.13 7.28
CA TYR A 617 -12.31 -7.82 6.90
C TYR A 617 -11.26 -7.59 7.97
N THR A 618 -11.34 -8.36 9.02
CA THR A 618 -10.53 -8.21 10.22
C THR A 618 -9.19 -8.93 10.14
N THR A 619 -8.26 -8.50 10.97
CA THR A 619 -6.98 -9.17 11.23
C THR A 619 -6.67 -9.11 12.71
N ALA A 620 -6.13 -10.20 13.25
CA ALA A 620 -5.65 -10.28 14.62
C ALA A 620 -4.15 -10.59 14.68
N THR A 621 -3.48 -10.10 15.71
CA THR A 621 -2.10 -10.43 16.08
C THR A 621 -1.95 -10.46 17.59
N GLN A 622 -0.90 -11.10 18.11
CA GLN A 622 -0.61 -11.11 19.55
C GLN A 622 0.75 -10.48 19.82
N GLY A 623 0.78 -9.56 20.76
CA GLY A 623 2.00 -8.89 21.21
C GLY A 623 2.90 -9.78 22.10
N PRO A 624 4.16 -9.37 22.34
CA PRO A 624 5.06 -10.03 23.28
C PRO A 624 4.55 -9.98 24.72
N ASP A 625 3.67 -9.08 25.02
CA ASP A 625 2.96 -8.88 26.29
C ASP A 625 1.70 -9.75 26.46
N ASP A 626 1.43 -10.66 25.49
CA ASP A 626 0.28 -11.55 25.41
C ASP A 626 -1.07 -10.82 25.12
N VAL A 627 -1.07 -9.51 24.89
CA VAL A 627 -2.25 -8.76 24.42
C VAL A 627 -2.57 -9.17 22.98
N ILE A 628 -3.85 -9.36 22.71
CA ILE A 628 -4.38 -9.64 21.38
C ILE A 628 -4.89 -8.33 20.81
N HIS A 629 -4.40 -7.97 19.64
CA HIS A 629 -4.79 -6.78 18.89
C HIS A 629 -5.61 -7.20 17.67
N ILE A 630 -6.76 -6.58 17.49
CA ILE A 630 -7.67 -6.82 16.37
C ILE A 630 -7.93 -5.48 15.69
N VAL A 631 -7.95 -5.45 14.37
CA VAL A 631 -8.38 -4.27 13.62
C VAL A 631 -9.68 -4.52 12.90
N THR A 632 -10.57 -3.54 12.94
CA THR A 632 -11.87 -3.59 12.25
C THR A 632 -11.79 -2.92 10.89
N SER A 633 -12.70 -3.26 9.99
CA SER A 633 -12.92 -2.55 8.73
C SER A 633 -14.41 -2.36 8.47
N LYS A 634 -14.77 -1.52 7.49
CA LYS A 634 -16.17 -1.23 7.10
C LYS A 634 -17.01 -0.50 8.16
N ASN A 635 -16.40 0.01 9.20
CA ASN A 635 -17.07 0.91 10.13
C ASN A 635 -16.95 2.38 9.67
N LYS A 636 -17.89 3.22 10.06
CA LYS A 636 -17.73 4.68 9.92
C LYS A 636 -16.49 5.17 10.66
N VAL A 637 -16.21 4.57 11.83
CA VAL A 637 -14.96 4.70 12.57
C VAL A 637 -14.38 3.30 12.73
N ASN A 638 -13.17 3.07 12.25
CA ASN A 638 -12.46 1.81 12.43
C ASN A 638 -11.64 1.84 13.72
N TYR A 639 -11.63 0.71 14.42
CA TYR A 639 -10.99 0.55 15.71
C TYR A 639 -9.88 -0.49 15.67
N GLU A 640 -8.84 -0.28 16.45
CA GLU A 640 -8.08 -1.35 17.05
C GLU A 640 -8.77 -1.76 18.35
N ILE A 641 -8.89 -3.05 18.58
CA ILE A 641 -9.40 -3.65 19.83
C ILE A 641 -8.26 -4.38 20.49
N GLU A 642 -7.95 -4.03 21.72
CA GLU A 642 -7.05 -4.76 22.61
C GLU A 642 -7.84 -5.62 23.56
N LEU A 643 -7.51 -6.91 23.62
CA LEU A 643 -8.10 -7.81 24.60
C LEU A 643 -7.12 -8.93 24.98
N ASN A 644 -7.46 -9.69 26.00
CA ASN A 644 -6.70 -10.87 26.40
C ASN A 644 -7.58 -12.11 26.53
N GLU A 645 -6.97 -13.27 26.72
CA GLU A 645 -7.69 -14.52 26.87
C GLU A 645 -8.61 -14.51 28.10
N ALA A 646 -8.23 -13.85 29.20
CA ALA A 646 -9.05 -13.76 30.40
C ALA A 646 -10.37 -13.05 30.10
N TRP A 647 -10.36 -12.01 29.27
CA TRP A 647 -11.59 -11.32 28.85
C TRP A 647 -12.51 -12.24 28.03
N VAL A 648 -11.96 -13.05 27.14
CA VAL A 648 -12.76 -13.99 26.34
C VAL A 648 -13.41 -15.07 27.22
N LEU A 649 -12.69 -15.55 28.24
CA LEU A 649 -13.11 -16.62 29.13
C LEU A 649 -14.10 -16.16 30.22
N ASP A 650 -14.13 -14.87 30.52
CA ASP A 650 -15.05 -14.29 31.52
C ASP A 650 -16.28 -13.70 30.83
N GLU A 651 -17.41 -14.43 30.87
CA GLU A 651 -18.67 -13.98 30.26
C GLU A 651 -19.19 -12.66 30.84
N SER A 652 -18.83 -12.32 32.07
CA SER A 652 -19.28 -11.10 32.76
C SER A 652 -18.41 -9.89 32.45
N ALA A 653 -17.19 -10.08 31.92
CA ALA A 653 -16.28 -8.99 31.64
C ALA A 653 -16.80 -8.11 30.50
N GLY A 654 -16.96 -6.82 30.81
CA GLY A 654 -17.34 -5.77 29.85
C GLY A 654 -16.14 -4.96 29.35
N ASP A 655 -16.42 -3.73 28.98
CA ASP A 655 -15.41 -2.73 28.58
C ASP A 655 -14.59 -2.30 29.79
N SER A 656 -13.28 -2.36 29.72
CA SER A 656 -12.35 -2.07 30.81
C SER A 656 -11.47 -0.83 30.54
N GLN A 657 -12.06 0.23 30.00
CA GLN A 657 -11.35 1.47 29.67
C GLN A 657 -10.92 2.30 30.90
N ALA A 658 -10.52 1.66 31.98
CA ALA A 658 -10.02 2.40 33.14
C ALA A 658 -8.72 3.16 32.76
N PRO A 659 -8.58 4.42 33.20
CA PRO A 659 -7.34 5.16 33.01
C PRO A 659 -6.15 4.39 33.59
N ALA A 660 -4.98 4.54 32.97
CA ALA A 660 -3.75 3.84 33.37
C ALA A 660 -3.30 4.13 34.82
N GLY A 661 -3.87 5.17 35.45
CA GLY A 661 -3.47 5.61 36.78
C GLY A 661 -2.09 6.28 36.79
N GLU A 662 -1.54 6.42 37.97
CA GLU A 662 -0.17 6.94 38.18
C GLU A 662 0.85 5.83 37.81
N LEU A 663 1.83 6.20 36.99
CA LEU A 663 2.86 5.26 36.56
C LEU A 663 3.94 5.10 37.64
N THR A 664 4.43 3.89 37.76
CA THR A 664 5.54 3.53 38.63
C THR A 664 6.77 3.15 37.81
N HIS A 665 7.94 3.00 38.45
CA HIS A 665 9.19 2.56 37.79
C HIS A 665 9.52 3.38 36.53
N ILE A 666 9.44 4.72 36.64
CA ILE A 666 9.80 5.61 35.55
C ILE A 666 11.28 5.47 35.23
N GLN A 667 11.59 5.23 33.95
CA GLN A 667 12.96 5.25 33.45
C GLN A 667 13.11 6.16 32.24
N HIS A 668 14.35 6.65 32.05
CA HIS A 668 14.74 7.45 30.91
C HIS A 668 15.63 6.63 29.98
N VAL A 669 15.27 6.60 28.70
CA VAL A 669 16.01 5.83 27.70
C VAL A 669 16.65 6.76 26.67
N THR A 670 17.86 6.43 26.26
CA THR A 670 18.58 7.15 25.21
C THR A 670 19.11 6.15 24.19
N GLU A 671 18.74 6.36 22.94
CA GLU A 671 19.29 5.63 21.79
C GLU A 671 20.25 6.53 21.02
N ARG A 672 21.32 5.94 20.47
CA ARG A 672 22.35 6.68 19.72
C ARG A 672 22.50 6.13 18.31
N TYR A 673 22.87 7.02 17.41
CA TYR A 673 23.35 6.67 16.07
C TYR A 673 24.73 6.00 16.16
N PRO A 674 25.17 5.28 15.10
CA PRO A 674 26.53 4.73 15.04
C PRO A 674 27.65 5.77 15.20
N ASN A 675 27.38 7.04 14.84
CA ASN A 675 28.32 8.16 15.04
C ASN A 675 28.37 8.68 16.47
N GLY A 676 27.69 8.02 17.42
CA GLY A 676 27.65 8.37 18.84
C GLY A 676 26.68 9.48 19.24
N LYS A 677 26.10 10.22 18.26
CA LYS A 677 25.09 11.25 18.55
C LYS A 677 23.77 10.64 19.00
N VAL A 678 23.02 11.37 19.80
CA VAL A 678 21.69 10.93 20.25
C VAL A 678 20.78 10.82 19.06
N LYS A 679 20.08 9.68 18.93
CA LYS A 679 19.05 9.40 17.93
C LYS A 679 17.67 9.67 18.50
N ALA A 680 17.42 9.20 19.73
CA ALA A 680 16.16 9.37 20.41
C ALA A 680 16.34 9.38 21.93
N THR A 681 15.43 10.08 22.61
CA THR A 681 15.27 10.00 24.07
C THR A 681 13.77 9.87 24.37
N TRP A 682 13.45 9.10 25.40
CA TRP A 682 12.07 9.02 25.92
C TRP A 682 12.07 8.62 27.39
N SER A 683 10.93 8.80 28.01
CA SER A 683 10.65 8.28 29.34
C SER A 683 9.46 7.36 29.26
N GLU A 684 9.48 6.30 30.02
CA GLU A 684 8.42 5.32 30.10
C GLU A 684 8.25 4.82 31.53
N GLY A 685 7.04 4.42 31.86
CA GLY A 685 6.69 3.95 33.20
C GLY A 685 5.69 2.80 33.14
N ARG A 686 5.46 2.19 34.27
CA ARG A 686 4.58 1.04 34.40
C ARG A 686 3.24 1.45 35.01
N ALA A 687 2.16 1.14 34.33
CA ALA A 687 0.80 1.27 34.81
C ALA A 687 0.45 0.14 35.81
N ALA A 688 -0.61 0.34 36.58
CA ALA A 688 -1.08 -0.63 37.57
C ALA A 688 -1.49 -1.98 36.95
N ASP A 689 -1.96 -1.97 35.71
CA ASP A 689 -2.30 -3.17 34.94
C ASP A 689 -1.09 -3.86 34.29
N GLY A 690 0.14 -3.33 34.52
CA GLY A 690 1.38 -3.89 34.02
C GLY A 690 1.84 -3.36 32.66
N ARG A 691 1.02 -2.56 31.95
CA ARG A 691 1.42 -1.98 30.67
C ARG A 691 2.58 -1.00 30.85
N VAL A 692 3.46 -0.96 29.85
CA VAL A 692 4.53 0.04 29.76
C VAL A 692 4.02 1.18 28.90
N LEU A 693 4.00 2.39 29.46
CA LEU A 693 3.47 3.57 28.79
C LEU A 693 4.50 4.69 28.74
N LEU A 694 4.49 5.45 27.66
CA LEU A 694 5.28 6.67 27.52
C LEU A 694 4.81 7.72 28.54
N ASP A 695 5.76 8.37 29.23
CA ASP A 695 5.46 9.44 30.17
C ASP A 695 6.58 10.48 30.13
N GLY A 696 6.21 11.75 30.05
CA GLY A 696 7.17 12.83 29.88
C GLY A 696 7.55 13.07 28.42
N LYS A 697 8.72 13.69 28.22
CA LYS A 697 9.17 14.15 26.90
C LYS A 697 9.81 13.03 26.10
N GLN A 698 9.37 12.86 24.85
CA GLN A 698 10.02 12.03 23.84
C GLN A 698 10.58 12.91 22.72
N GLN A 699 11.80 12.63 22.27
CA GLN A 699 12.49 13.40 21.24
C GLN A 699 13.21 12.50 20.24
N PHE A 700 13.20 12.91 18.99
CA PHE A 700 14.03 12.36 17.92
C PHE A 700 14.98 13.42 17.40
N PHE A 701 16.13 12.98 16.94
CA PHE A 701 17.19 13.87 16.45
C PHE A 701 17.66 13.41 15.07
N TYR A 702 18.10 14.34 14.26
CA TYR A 702 18.83 14.06 13.03
C TYR A 702 20.22 13.44 13.33
N PRO A 703 20.85 12.75 12.37
CA PRO A 703 22.22 12.26 12.52
C PRO A 703 23.25 13.35 12.84
N SER A 704 22.94 14.61 12.52
CA SER A 704 23.71 15.79 12.94
C SER A 704 23.63 16.09 14.44
N GLY A 705 22.62 15.49 15.15
CA GLY A 705 22.31 15.76 16.54
C GLY A 705 21.34 16.92 16.76
N LYS A 706 20.83 17.55 15.69
CA LYS A 706 19.80 18.57 15.80
C LYS A 706 18.43 17.96 16.05
N PRO A 707 17.53 18.61 16.80
CA PRO A 707 16.17 18.11 17.02
C PRO A 707 15.41 17.92 15.71
N MET A 708 14.65 16.83 15.62
CA MET A 708 13.77 16.50 14.51
C MET A 708 12.31 16.59 14.93
N TRP A 709 11.97 15.89 15.99
CA TRP A 709 10.60 15.80 16.50
C TRP A 709 10.59 15.74 18.03
N VAL A 710 9.54 16.27 18.62
CA VAL A 710 9.31 16.22 20.05
C VAL A 710 7.83 16.11 20.35
N ALA A 711 7.46 15.31 21.34
CA ALA A 711 6.15 15.28 21.97
C ALA A 711 6.26 15.08 23.47
N THR A 712 5.23 15.44 24.20
CA THR A 712 5.10 15.17 25.62
C THR A 712 3.95 14.20 25.86
N PHE A 713 4.19 13.18 26.67
CA PHE A 713 3.21 12.15 26.98
C PHE A 713 2.87 12.20 28.49
N ARG A 714 1.64 11.82 28.79
CA ARG A 714 1.18 11.53 30.13
C ARG A 714 0.43 10.20 30.11
N SER A 715 1.02 9.19 30.71
CA SER A 715 0.47 7.83 30.71
C SER A 715 0.06 7.34 29.32
N GLY A 716 0.94 7.52 28.34
CA GLY A 716 0.75 7.09 26.95
C GLY A 716 -0.04 8.05 26.03
N GLN A 717 -0.69 9.07 26.58
CA GLN A 717 -1.43 10.06 25.80
C GLN A 717 -0.60 11.32 25.54
N LYS A 718 -0.68 11.87 24.35
CA LYS A 718 -0.02 13.12 24.00
C LYS A 718 -0.65 14.30 24.73
N THR A 719 0.21 15.22 25.21
CA THR A 719 -0.22 16.43 25.92
C THR A 719 0.67 17.61 25.54
N GLY A 720 0.12 18.82 25.54
CA GLY A 720 0.87 20.03 25.21
C GLY A 720 1.35 20.05 23.77
N GLU A 721 2.55 20.56 23.52
CA GLU A 721 3.08 20.72 22.17
C GLU A 721 3.71 19.42 21.65
N GLU A 722 3.34 19.05 20.42
CA GLU A 722 4.05 18.11 19.55
C GLU A 722 4.55 18.88 18.34
N ARG A 723 5.85 18.76 18.01
CA ARG A 723 6.46 19.52 16.92
C ARG A 723 7.35 18.62 16.07
N TYR A 724 7.23 18.79 14.76
CA TYR A 724 8.17 18.28 13.77
C TYR A 724 8.82 19.45 13.04
N GLN A 725 10.15 19.41 12.92
CA GLN A 725 10.92 20.48 12.31
C GLN A 725 12.03 19.94 11.40
N ARG A 726 12.44 20.76 10.45
CA ARG A 726 13.58 20.49 9.57
C ARG A 726 14.90 20.62 10.33
N GLU A 727 15.98 20.19 9.72
CA GLU A 727 17.30 20.21 10.32
C GLU A 727 17.84 21.63 10.58
N ASP A 728 17.34 22.63 9.86
CA ASP A 728 17.64 24.06 10.12
C ASP A 728 16.84 24.65 11.28
N GLY A 729 15.87 23.91 11.82
CA GLY A 729 14.98 24.32 12.90
C GLY A 729 13.64 24.87 12.43
N THR A 730 13.40 25.00 11.12
CA THR A 730 12.13 25.48 10.57
C THR A 730 11.03 24.44 10.86
N PRO A 731 9.88 24.84 11.43
CA PRO A 731 8.79 23.89 11.67
C PRO A 731 8.23 23.39 10.36
N VAL A 732 7.84 22.11 10.35
CA VAL A 732 7.02 21.50 9.30
C VAL A 732 5.57 21.53 9.73
N TRP A 733 5.32 21.13 10.98
CA TRP A 733 4.02 21.25 11.62
C TRP A 733 4.15 21.30 13.14
N VAL A 734 3.14 21.85 13.78
CA VAL A 734 2.99 21.90 15.25
C VAL A 734 1.56 21.47 15.60
N ARG A 735 1.42 20.61 16.62
CA ARG A 735 0.15 20.23 17.20
C ARG A 735 0.14 20.60 18.68
N ASN A 736 -0.98 21.13 19.17
CA ASN A 736 -1.14 21.48 20.57
C ASN A 736 -2.34 20.76 21.15
N TYR A 737 -2.11 19.87 22.10
CA TYR A 737 -3.08 19.02 22.75
C TYR A 737 -3.56 19.64 24.06
N ALA A 738 -4.86 19.86 24.19
CA ALA A 738 -5.52 20.33 25.41
C ALA A 738 -6.00 19.15 26.29
N ALA A 739 -6.23 19.44 27.55
CA ALA A 739 -6.66 18.42 28.52
C ALA A 739 -8.08 17.88 28.29
N ASP A 740 -8.89 18.59 27.52
CA ASP A 740 -10.28 18.19 27.18
C ASP A 740 -10.37 17.29 25.92
N GLY A 741 -9.22 16.86 25.38
CA GLY A 741 -9.15 16.03 24.18
C GLY A 741 -9.23 16.80 22.85
N THR A 742 -9.32 18.13 22.93
CA THR A 742 -9.22 18.98 21.73
C THR A 742 -7.75 19.28 21.40
N TRP A 743 -7.45 19.54 20.13
CA TRP A 743 -6.11 19.91 19.71
C TRP A 743 -6.13 20.70 18.39
N THR A 744 -5.06 21.44 18.15
CA THR A 744 -4.85 22.19 16.91
C THR A 744 -3.69 21.58 16.10
N TRP A 745 -3.73 21.75 14.81
CA TRP A 745 -2.68 21.36 13.89
C TRP A 745 -2.33 22.50 12.97
N ASP A 746 -1.13 23.05 13.14
CA ASP A 746 -0.57 24.13 12.33
C ASP A 746 0.45 23.55 11.36
N ASN A 747 0.32 23.86 10.08
CA ASN A 747 1.25 23.44 9.02
C ASN A 747 2.05 24.63 8.50
N PHE A 748 3.29 24.40 8.10
CA PHE A 748 4.21 25.46 7.67
C PHE A 748 4.89 25.08 6.36
N ASP A 749 5.16 26.09 5.51
CA ASP A 749 5.98 25.94 4.32
C ASP A 749 7.48 25.79 4.65
N GLU A 750 8.30 25.72 3.62
CA GLU A 750 9.76 25.59 3.78
C GLU A 750 10.44 26.81 4.38
N HIS A 751 9.78 27.98 4.36
CA HIS A 751 10.28 29.22 4.96
C HIS A 751 9.73 29.46 6.37
N GLY A 752 8.94 28.56 6.92
CA GLY A 752 8.34 28.66 8.25
C GLY A 752 7.10 29.57 8.31
N LYS A 753 6.50 29.87 7.16
CA LYS A 753 5.21 30.57 7.12
C LYS A 753 4.09 29.57 7.30
N GLN A 754 3.15 29.84 8.19
CA GLN A 754 1.96 29.01 8.39
C GLN A 754 1.09 28.98 7.11
N THR A 755 0.77 27.76 6.67
CA THR A 755 0.00 27.49 5.44
C THR A 755 -1.42 27.05 5.73
N ALA A 756 -1.66 26.40 6.86
CA ALA A 756 -2.98 25.96 7.28
C ALA A 756 -3.05 25.75 8.80
N GLN A 757 -4.25 25.87 9.35
CA GLN A 757 -4.57 25.51 10.71
C GLN A 757 -5.87 24.68 10.73
N SER A 758 -5.91 23.64 11.56
CA SER A 758 -7.10 22.84 11.78
C SER A 758 -7.31 22.54 13.25
N HIS A 759 -8.58 22.34 13.62
CA HIS A 759 -9.01 22.06 15.00
C HIS A 759 -9.68 20.70 15.04
N TRP A 760 -9.31 19.91 16.04
CA TRP A 760 -9.68 18.50 16.18
C TRP A 760 -10.22 18.20 17.59
N CYS A 761 -11.06 17.17 17.68
CA CYS A 761 -11.41 16.52 18.93
C CYS A 761 -11.23 15.01 18.75
N GLY A 762 -10.30 14.40 19.50
CA GLY A 762 -9.83 13.05 19.21
C GLY A 762 -9.32 12.95 17.75
N LYS A 763 -9.85 12.04 16.97
CA LYS A 763 -9.55 11.89 15.53
C LYS A 763 -10.53 12.65 14.62
N THR A 764 -11.47 13.43 15.15
CA THR A 764 -12.52 14.11 14.35
C THR A 764 -12.16 15.57 14.10
N LEU A 765 -12.10 15.96 12.82
CA LEU A 765 -11.93 17.34 12.37
C LEU A 765 -13.17 18.17 12.77
N GLN A 766 -12.96 19.27 13.48
CA GLN A 766 -14.00 20.20 13.89
C GLN A 766 -14.11 21.40 12.95
N SER A 767 -12.95 21.97 12.56
CA SER A 767 -12.87 23.13 11.67
C SER A 767 -11.47 23.29 11.08
N SER A 768 -11.37 24.07 10.02
CA SER A 768 -10.10 24.49 9.43
C SER A 768 -10.19 25.92 8.88
N ASP A 769 -9.06 26.58 8.69
CA ASP A 769 -8.95 27.91 8.08
C ASP A 769 -8.94 27.88 6.53
N LEU A 770 -8.95 26.67 5.94
CA LEU A 770 -9.05 26.57 4.49
C LEU A 770 -10.44 27.03 4.01
N PRO A 771 -10.49 27.83 2.92
CA PRO A 771 -11.75 28.36 2.42
C PRO A 771 -12.66 27.22 1.93
N GLU A 772 -13.95 27.27 2.31
CA GLU A 772 -14.97 26.27 1.90
C GLU A 772 -15.11 26.16 0.36
N LYS A 773 -14.69 27.15 -0.39
CA LYS A 773 -14.71 27.17 -1.86
C LYS A 773 -13.74 26.18 -2.50
N GLU A 774 -12.76 25.70 -1.78
CA GLU A 774 -11.84 24.63 -2.23
C GLU A 774 -12.37 23.23 -1.90
N SER A 775 -13.53 23.10 -1.25
CA SER A 775 -14.20 21.82 -1.12
C SER A 775 -14.74 21.38 -2.48
N PHE A 776 -14.46 20.15 -2.86
CA PHE A 776 -14.84 19.59 -4.17
C PHE A 776 -16.36 19.42 -4.36
N ASP A 777 -17.19 19.78 -3.39
CA ASP A 777 -18.65 19.64 -3.41
C ASP A 777 -19.38 20.54 -4.40
N LYS A 778 -18.69 21.49 -5.02
CA LYS A 778 -19.30 22.42 -5.99
C LYS A 778 -18.75 22.27 -7.40
N ILE A 779 -18.64 21.03 -7.89
CA ILE A 779 -18.43 20.83 -9.32
C ILE A 779 -19.74 21.17 -10.03
N PRO A 780 -19.76 22.14 -10.95
CA PRO A 780 -20.95 22.42 -11.73
C PRO A 780 -21.43 21.13 -12.42
N GLY A 781 -22.59 20.62 -12.02
CA GLY A 781 -23.18 19.42 -12.60
C GLY A 781 -23.02 18.12 -11.79
N ALA A 782 -22.34 18.13 -10.65
CA ALA A 782 -22.26 16.95 -9.77
C ALA A 782 -23.63 16.58 -9.19
N ASP A 783 -24.52 17.56 -9.02
CA ASP A 783 -25.92 17.41 -8.62
C ASP A 783 -26.82 16.74 -9.67
N LYS A 784 -26.35 16.63 -10.91
CA LYS A 784 -27.07 15.98 -12.01
C LYS A 784 -26.72 14.50 -12.17
N LEU A 785 -25.76 14.02 -11.42
CA LEU A 785 -25.40 12.60 -11.35
C LEU A 785 -26.25 11.98 -10.24
N GLY A 786 -27.38 11.36 -10.61
CA GLY A 786 -28.22 10.61 -9.68
C GLY A 786 -27.42 9.53 -8.93
N PRO A 787 -27.97 8.99 -7.82
CA PRO A 787 -27.30 7.95 -7.07
C PRO A 787 -26.94 6.79 -7.98
N PRO A 788 -25.81 6.10 -7.74
CA PRO A 788 -25.42 4.95 -8.54
C PRO A 788 -26.52 3.87 -8.47
N PRO A 789 -26.86 3.22 -9.59
CA PRO A 789 -27.86 2.17 -9.57
C PRO A 789 -27.35 1.00 -8.70
N GLY A 790 -28.02 0.72 -7.60
CA GLY A 790 -27.83 -0.48 -6.79
C GLY A 790 -27.19 -0.30 -5.41
N VAL A 791 -27.46 0.82 -4.73
CA VAL A 791 -27.22 0.92 -3.27
C VAL A 791 -28.46 0.46 -2.51
#